data_a619b40d593e7fbaed6cd762fb653c7e
#
_entry.id   a619b40d593e7fbaed6cd762fb653c7e
#
_cell.length_a   1.000
_cell.length_b   1.000
_cell.length_c   1.000
_cell.angle_alpha   90.00
_cell.angle_beta   90.00
_cell.angle_gamma   90.00
#
_symmetry.space_group_name_H-M   'P 1'
#
loop_
_entity.id
_entity.type
_entity.pdbx_description
1 polymer ?
#
loop_
_entity_poly.entity_id
_entity_poly.type
_entity_poly.pdbx_seq_one_letter_code
_entity_poly.pdbx_strand_id
1 'polypeptide(L)'
;MSVGRPAAAAPEPSKLTRYQNWHVIVGPMTDERSVKSEKSPDDVKIVFTPSGRQGNVPAGTTVLQAARTLGVDIDSVCGGRALCGRCQITPGSGEFAKHGITSGADSLGEVTAVETRYADKKGLVGGRRLSCQSLLCGDVVIDVPPESQVHNQLVRKAADDRQIEMDPIVRLCLVEVREPDMHEHSGDFRRLVEALEAQWPDRVTGAISCDLNILQSVQPVLRAGKWQVTVSLRDGHHIVGIWPGLKERIAGVAIDVGSTTMSAHMCDMVTGEVLASTGAMNPQIRFGEDLMSRVSYGIMNPGGDREMTAAVIEGLQTLISGAAEQAGLTNEDVLEIVLVGNPVMHHLLLGIDPVELGGAPFALAVDTSVEIRASELGIDVHPGGRVYVLPCIAGHVGADAAGVVLAEAPQKNDQYTLVVDVGTNAEIVVGNSQRMLAASSPTGPAFEGAQISSGQRAAPGAIERIRIDKDTLEPRFRVIGVDQWSDEEGFDEAVKATGITGICGSGIIEVLGEMYLAGIISMDGVVDGQQAEKSPRIEADGRTFCYHISENVTVTQNDVRAIQLAKAALYAGFRLLMDKMQIKAIDRVVLAGAFGTHIDPKYAMVLGMIPDCQLENVRAAGNSAGAGARMALLNRGARHEIEAVVRDIEKIETAIEPSFQDHFVKAMAIPHKSDPYAKLAAEVELPERILTAEDAPAIEGGRRRGGRRRTRAPISAGPDR
;
A
#
# COMPACT_ATOMS: atom_id res chain seq x y z
N MET A 1 -26.34 -35.33 -57.61
CA MET A 1 -26.93 -34.00 -57.84
C MET A 1 -26.33 -33.07 -56.79
N SER A 2 -25.30 -32.35 -57.22
CA SER A 2 -24.58 -31.38 -56.36
C SER A 2 -25.21 -30.00 -56.50
N VAL A 3 -25.44 -29.33 -55.39
CA VAL A 3 -25.77 -27.90 -55.36
C VAL A 3 -24.68 -27.20 -54.57
N GLY A 4 -23.83 -26.45 -55.29
CA GLY A 4 -22.80 -25.61 -54.72
C GLY A 4 -23.35 -24.35 -54.07
N ARG A 5 -22.71 -23.93 -53.00
CA ARG A 5 -22.86 -22.59 -52.42
C ARG A 5 -21.66 -21.72 -52.85
N PRO A 6 -21.86 -20.44 -53.17
CA PRO A 6 -20.78 -19.57 -53.59
C PRO A 6 -19.95 -19.07 -52.43
N ALA A 7 -18.64 -18.93 -52.64
CA ALA A 7 -17.67 -18.36 -51.73
C ALA A 7 -17.88 -16.85 -51.55
N ALA A 8 -17.83 -16.37 -50.33
CA ALA A 8 -17.78 -14.95 -50.01
C ALA A 8 -16.35 -14.42 -50.19
N ALA A 9 -16.24 -13.29 -50.88
CA ALA A 9 -14.97 -12.61 -51.16
C ALA A 9 -14.37 -12.00 -49.86
N ALA A 10 -13.04 -12.14 -49.74
CA ALA A 10 -12.24 -11.47 -48.70
C ALA A 10 -12.11 -9.96 -48.99
N PRO A 11 -12.08 -9.10 -47.96
CA PRO A 11 -11.81 -7.69 -48.15
C PRO A 11 -10.31 -7.42 -48.32
N GLU A 12 -10.00 -6.46 -49.20
CA GLU A 12 -8.63 -5.98 -49.49
C GLU A 12 -7.94 -5.35 -48.27
N PRO A 13 -6.60 -5.45 -48.15
CA PRO A 13 -5.86 -4.85 -47.04
C PRO A 13 -5.64 -3.35 -47.22
N SER A 14 -6.12 -2.53 -46.34
CA SER A 14 -5.82 -1.12 -46.21
C SER A 14 -4.36 -0.88 -45.77
N LYS A 15 -3.75 0.07 -46.41
CA LYS A 15 -2.37 0.56 -46.32
C LYS A 15 -1.82 0.63 -44.89
N LEU A 16 -0.85 -0.24 -44.56
CA LEU A 16 0.05 -0.12 -43.42
C LEU A 16 1.24 0.75 -43.83
N THR A 17 1.37 1.87 -43.12
CA THR A 17 2.49 2.81 -43.19
C THR A 17 3.74 2.14 -42.61
N ARG A 18 4.83 2.18 -43.38
CA ARG A 18 6.14 1.63 -43.00
C ARG A 18 6.70 2.36 -41.79
N TYR A 19 6.97 1.63 -40.67
CA TYR A 19 7.90 2.06 -39.65
C TYR A 19 9.30 1.59 -40.00
N GLN A 20 10.23 2.53 -40.12
CA GLN A 20 11.64 2.29 -40.39
C GLN A 20 12.32 1.71 -39.14
N ASN A 21 13.13 0.67 -39.37
CA ASN A 21 14.00 0.02 -38.42
C ASN A 21 15.06 1.00 -37.86
N TRP A 22 15.07 1.20 -36.54
CA TRP A 22 16.21 1.74 -35.84
C TRP A 22 16.96 0.58 -35.15
N HIS A 23 18.12 0.23 -35.67
CA HIS A 23 19.08 -0.62 -34.97
C HIS A 23 19.80 0.23 -33.93
N VAL A 24 19.56 -0.06 -32.65
CA VAL A 24 20.40 0.45 -31.57
C VAL A 24 21.57 -0.51 -31.42
N ILE A 25 22.74 -0.05 -31.73
CA ILE A 25 24.00 -0.76 -31.44
C ILE A 25 24.30 -0.53 -29.96
N VAL A 26 24.21 -1.60 -29.16
CA VAL A 26 24.66 -1.58 -27.76
C VAL A 26 26.15 -1.90 -27.74
N GLY A 27 26.97 -0.88 -27.48
CA GLY A 27 28.39 -1.05 -27.17
C GLY A 27 28.57 -1.37 -25.67
N PRO A 28 29.69 -2.01 -25.26
CA PRO A 28 29.91 -2.39 -23.88
C PRO A 28 30.10 -1.18 -22.97
N MET A 29 29.39 -1.15 -21.86
CA MET A 29 29.57 -0.15 -20.80
C MET A 29 30.91 -0.41 -20.10
N THR A 30 31.77 0.56 -20.19
CA THR A 30 32.99 0.63 -19.38
C THR A 30 32.86 1.73 -18.34
N ASP A 31 33.14 1.32 -17.09
CA ASP A 31 33.75 2.10 -15.99
C ASP A 31 33.08 3.39 -15.49
N GLU A 32 32.79 3.37 -14.20
CA GLU A 32 32.39 4.50 -13.39
C GLU A 32 33.43 5.63 -13.44
N ARG A 33 33.08 6.71 -14.09
CA ARG A 33 33.67 8.03 -13.80
C ARG A 33 32.54 9.01 -13.56
N SER A 34 32.56 9.66 -12.39
CA SER A 34 31.71 10.79 -12.07
C SER A 34 31.64 11.78 -13.23
N VAL A 35 30.56 11.72 -14.01
CA VAL A 35 30.30 12.70 -15.06
C VAL A 35 29.89 13.98 -14.34
N LYS A 36 30.82 14.94 -14.26
CA LYS A 36 30.44 16.34 -14.08
C LYS A 36 29.64 16.71 -15.33
N SER A 37 28.31 16.80 -15.22
CA SER A 37 27.48 17.34 -16.31
C SER A 37 27.92 18.79 -16.56
N GLU A 38 28.49 19.08 -17.72
CA GLU A 38 28.71 20.43 -18.14
C GLU A 38 27.36 21.13 -18.26
N LYS A 39 27.23 22.32 -17.63
CA LYS A 39 26.02 23.14 -17.59
C LYS A 39 25.65 23.54 -19.02
N SER A 40 24.46 23.13 -19.50
CA SER A 40 23.87 23.70 -20.73
C SER A 40 23.58 25.18 -20.51
N PRO A 41 23.60 26.05 -21.55
CA PRO A 41 23.27 27.47 -21.42
C PRO A 41 21.92 27.75 -20.77
N ASP A 42 20.99 26.82 -20.90
CA ASP A 42 19.61 26.92 -20.39
C ASP A 42 19.39 26.18 -19.06
N ASP A 43 20.43 25.61 -18.44
CA ASP A 43 20.33 24.90 -17.17
C ASP A 43 20.53 25.84 -15.98
N VAL A 44 19.71 25.63 -14.95
CA VAL A 44 19.83 26.32 -13.65
C VAL A 44 20.36 25.36 -12.59
N LYS A 45 21.22 25.88 -11.71
CA LYS A 45 21.74 25.11 -10.58
C LYS A 45 20.80 25.25 -9.40
N ILE A 46 20.40 24.12 -8.84
CA ILE A 46 19.58 24.07 -7.63
C ILE A 46 20.32 23.33 -6.51
N VAL A 47 20.19 23.84 -5.28
CA VAL A 47 20.71 23.20 -4.05
C VAL A 47 19.56 23.08 -3.06
N PHE A 48 19.35 21.90 -2.52
CA PHE A 48 18.37 21.66 -1.49
C PHE A 48 19.02 21.53 -0.10
N THR A 49 18.48 22.28 0.86
CA THR A 49 18.85 22.20 2.27
C THR A 49 17.67 21.60 3.08
N PRO A 50 17.90 20.85 4.14
CA PRO A 50 19.19 20.48 4.73
C PRO A 50 19.91 19.30 4.04
N SER A 51 19.30 18.65 3.03
CA SER A 51 19.84 17.41 2.40
C SER A 51 21.22 17.61 1.74
N GLY A 52 21.58 18.85 1.34
CA GLY A 52 22.80 19.17 0.63
C GLY A 52 22.83 18.67 -0.83
N ARG A 53 21.76 18.04 -1.30
CA ARG A 53 21.66 17.59 -2.69
C ARG A 53 21.63 18.77 -3.65
N GLN A 54 22.35 18.66 -4.75
CA GLN A 54 22.46 19.72 -5.75
C GLN A 54 22.65 19.16 -7.16
N GLY A 55 22.23 19.91 -8.15
CA GLY A 55 22.39 19.52 -9.55
C GLY A 55 21.99 20.66 -10.51
N ASN A 56 22.17 20.42 -11.80
CA ASN A 56 21.71 21.29 -12.86
C ASN A 56 20.46 20.66 -13.48
N VAL A 57 19.45 21.49 -13.71
CA VAL A 57 18.17 21.10 -14.31
C VAL A 57 17.73 22.18 -15.30
N PRO A 58 16.97 21.83 -16.36
CA PRO A 58 16.49 22.80 -17.32
C PRO A 58 15.67 23.92 -16.66
N ALA A 59 15.87 25.17 -17.07
CA ALA A 59 15.02 26.29 -16.66
C ALA A 59 13.57 26.00 -17.04
N GLY A 60 12.61 26.44 -16.21
CA GLY A 60 11.19 26.14 -16.38
C GLY A 60 10.74 24.81 -15.75
N THR A 61 11.67 24.00 -15.23
CA THR A 61 11.34 22.80 -14.43
C THR A 61 10.70 23.24 -13.09
N THR A 62 9.70 22.51 -12.57
CA THR A 62 9.18 22.80 -11.23
C THR A 62 10.18 22.36 -10.16
N VAL A 63 10.21 23.06 -9.03
CA VAL A 63 11.09 22.70 -7.90
C VAL A 63 10.80 21.25 -7.44
N LEU A 64 9.54 20.82 -7.45
CA LEU A 64 9.17 19.44 -7.11
C LEU A 64 9.76 18.42 -8.10
N GLN A 65 9.75 18.73 -9.40
CA GLN A 65 10.34 17.86 -10.41
C GLN A 65 11.87 17.80 -10.27
N ALA A 66 12.51 18.96 -10.03
CA ALA A 66 13.95 19.02 -9.76
C ALA A 66 14.33 18.22 -8.51
N ALA A 67 13.54 18.32 -7.44
CA ALA A 67 13.72 17.52 -6.23
C ALA A 67 13.70 16.02 -6.53
N ARG A 68 12.70 15.57 -7.29
CA ARG A 68 12.57 14.16 -7.73
C ARG A 68 13.80 13.70 -8.51
N THR A 69 14.23 14.49 -9.50
CA THR A 69 15.40 14.17 -10.33
C THR A 69 16.68 14.07 -9.50
N LEU A 70 16.82 14.88 -8.46
CA LEU A 70 18.02 14.92 -7.60
C LEU A 70 17.89 14.02 -6.36
N GLY A 71 16.81 13.24 -6.24
CA GLY A 71 16.58 12.34 -5.12
C GLY A 71 16.33 13.06 -3.79
N VAL A 72 15.68 14.22 -3.83
CA VAL A 72 15.21 14.95 -2.64
C VAL A 72 13.75 14.67 -2.43
N ASP A 73 13.41 14.07 -1.30
CA ASP A 73 12.05 13.70 -0.97
C ASP A 73 11.29 14.90 -0.38
N ILE A 74 10.44 15.51 -1.20
CA ILE A 74 9.48 16.53 -0.77
C ILE A 74 8.09 15.89 -0.74
N ASP A 75 7.42 15.98 0.41
CA ASP A 75 6.07 15.43 0.60
C ASP A 75 5.07 16.06 -0.38
N SER A 76 4.40 15.23 -1.17
CA SER A 76 3.50 15.67 -2.24
C SER A 76 2.35 14.70 -2.45
N VAL A 77 1.50 14.54 -1.42
CA VAL A 77 0.33 13.63 -1.39
C VAL A 77 -0.58 13.73 -2.63
N CYS A 78 -0.74 14.94 -3.16
CA CYS A 78 -1.61 15.16 -4.33
C CYS A 78 -0.90 14.96 -5.69
N GLY A 79 0.33 14.46 -5.71
CA GLY A 79 1.08 14.26 -6.96
C GLY A 79 1.40 15.54 -7.74
N GLY A 80 1.52 16.70 -7.07
CA GLY A 80 1.85 17.97 -7.72
C GLY A 80 0.66 18.82 -8.16
N ARG A 81 -0.57 18.46 -7.80
CA ARG A 81 -1.81 19.16 -8.18
C ARG A 81 -2.14 20.41 -7.36
N ALA A 82 -1.27 20.83 -6.46
CA ALA A 82 -1.44 22.00 -5.56
C ALA A 82 -2.69 21.92 -4.66
N LEU A 83 -3.10 20.70 -4.27
CA LEU A 83 -4.30 20.49 -3.45
C LEU A 83 -3.99 20.27 -1.97
N CYS A 84 -2.88 19.55 -1.64
CA CYS A 84 -2.55 19.16 -0.29
C CYS A 84 -1.74 20.22 0.49
N GLY A 85 -0.90 21.02 -0.21
CA GLY A 85 -0.02 22.02 0.39
C GLY A 85 1.15 21.47 1.22
N ARG A 86 1.42 20.18 1.15
CA ARG A 86 2.53 19.54 1.90
C ARG A 86 3.89 19.78 1.27
N CYS A 87 3.91 20.09 -0.02
CA CYS A 87 5.12 20.38 -0.78
C CYS A 87 5.65 21.82 -0.60
N GLN A 88 5.50 22.40 0.58
CA GLN A 88 5.96 23.74 0.87
C GLN A 88 7.49 23.79 0.91
N ILE A 89 8.06 24.85 0.31
CA ILE A 89 9.50 25.12 0.32
C ILE A 89 9.75 26.58 0.64
N THR A 90 10.92 26.90 1.17
CA THR A 90 11.37 28.26 1.38
C THR A 90 12.51 28.59 0.43
N PRO A 91 12.34 29.50 -0.54
CA PRO A 91 13.44 29.97 -1.38
C PRO A 91 14.46 30.74 -0.54
N GLY A 92 15.73 30.34 -0.60
CA GLY A 92 16.81 31.08 0.01
C GLY A 92 17.04 32.40 -0.75
N SER A 93 17.34 33.49 -0.02
CA SER A 93 17.66 34.77 -0.61
C SER A 93 19.02 35.27 -0.10
N GLY A 94 19.91 35.62 -1.00
CA GLY A 94 21.24 36.11 -0.67
C GLY A 94 22.35 35.41 -1.46
N GLU A 95 23.60 35.65 -1.04
CA GLU A 95 24.80 35.09 -1.64
C GLU A 95 25.22 33.80 -0.85
N PHE A 96 25.25 32.68 -1.53
CA PHE A 96 25.60 31.37 -0.99
C PHE A 96 26.99 30.97 -1.52
N ALA A 97 28.04 31.61 -1.00
CA ALA A 97 29.43 31.44 -1.44
C ALA A 97 29.89 29.97 -1.46
N LYS A 98 29.46 29.14 -0.50
CA LYS A 98 29.72 27.70 -0.44
C LYS A 98 29.29 26.96 -1.70
N HIS A 99 28.21 27.41 -2.34
CA HIS A 99 27.62 26.75 -3.50
C HIS A 99 27.86 27.50 -4.80
N GLY A 100 28.44 28.71 -4.71
CA GLY A 100 28.63 29.61 -5.85
C GLY A 100 27.33 30.06 -6.48
N ILE A 101 26.31 30.31 -5.67
CA ILE A 101 24.96 30.69 -6.09
C ILE A 101 24.56 32.02 -5.44
N THR A 102 24.06 32.95 -6.24
CA THR A 102 23.27 34.08 -5.76
C THR A 102 21.80 33.77 -6.04
N SER A 103 21.01 33.64 -4.99
CA SER A 103 19.59 33.28 -5.04
C SER A 103 18.73 34.48 -4.64
N GLY A 104 17.65 34.72 -5.35
CA GLY A 104 16.73 35.81 -5.09
C GLY A 104 15.30 35.54 -5.51
N ALA A 105 14.44 36.51 -5.39
CA ALA A 105 13.02 36.41 -5.79
C ALA A 105 12.87 36.00 -7.26
N ASP A 106 13.80 36.44 -8.12
CA ASP A 106 13.77 36.19 -9.57
C ASP A 106 14.28 34.79 -9.94
N SER A 107 14.87 34.05 -8.98
CA SER A 107 15.31 32.67 -9.20
C SER A 107 14.16 31.68 -9.38
N LEU A 108 12.97 32.03 -8.91
CA LEU A 108 11.71 31.30 -9.13
C LEU A 108 10.74 32.13 -9.94
N GLY A 109 9.92 31.47 -10.75
CA GLY A 109 8.84 32.11 -11.50
C GLY A 109 7.82 32.80 -10.59
N GLU A 110 6.99 33.67 -11.17
CA GLU A 110 5.92 34.38 -10.45
C GLU A 110 4.99 33.42 -9.70
N VAL A 111 4.36 33.93 -8.63
CA VAL A 111 3.37 33.15 -7.86
C VAL A 111 2.16 32.85 -8.77
N THR A 112 1.85 31.58 -8.93
CA THR A 112 0.75 31.18 -9.81
C THR A 112 -0.62 31.52 -9.20
N ALA A 113 -1.63 31.66 -10.05
CA ALA A 113 -3.02 31.87 -9.58
C ALA A 113 -3.52 30.66 -8.73
N VAL A 114 -2.93 29.49 -8.91
CA VAL A 114 -3.24 28.29 -8.13
C VAL A 114 -2.64 28.38 -6.72
N GLU A 115 -1.38 28.83 -6.60
CA GLU A 115 -0.75 29.11 -5.29
C GLU A 115 -1.50 30.21 -4.52
N THR A 116 -1.86 31.31 -5.19
CA THR A 116 -2.64 32.39 -4.57
C THR A 116 -3.97 31.87 -4.03
N ARG A 117 -4.70 31.10 -4.84
CA ARG A 117 -5.97 30.47 -4.41
C ARG A 117 -5.79 29.52 -3.24
N TYR A 118 -4.68 28.78 -3.21
CA TYR A 118 -4.35 27.89 -2.11
C TYR A 118 -4.07 28.71 -0.83
N ALA A 119 -3.22 29.75 -0.94
CA ALA A 119 -2.88 30.64 0.15
C ALA A 119 -4.11 31.33 0.77
N ASP A 120 -5.04 31.79 -0.07
CA ASP A 120 -6.29 32.47 0.36
C ASP A 120 -7.24 31.49 1.10
N LYS A 121 -7.26 30.20 0.72
CA LYS A 121 -8.21 29.23 1.27
C LYS A 121 -7.69 28.48 2.48
N LYS A 122 -6.41 28.13 2.49
CA LYS A 122 -5.82 27.21 3.48
C LYS A 122 -4.68 27.85 4.28
N GLY A 123 -4.26 29.06 3.91
CA GLY A 123 -3.08 29.70 4.44
C GLY A 123 -1.78 29.09 3.89
N LEU A 124 -0.80 29.96 3.64
CA LEU A 124 0.58 29.56 3.33
C LEU A 124 1.47 30.35 4.28
N VAL A 125 2.40 29.68 4.96
CA VAL A 125 3.33 30.37 5.87
C VAL A 125 4.10 31.43 5.09
N GLY A 126 4.26 32.63 5.64
CA GLY A 126 4.88 33.75 4.94
C GLY A 126 6.26 33.41 4.39
N GLY A 127 6.49 33.76 3.13
CA GLY A 127 7.74 33.46 2.41
C GLY A 127 7.86 32.06 1.82
N ARG A 128 6.92 31.16 2.09
CA ARG A 128 6.89 29.81 1.49
C ARG A 128 6.18 29.79 0.13
N ARG A 129 6.57 28.81 -0.68
CA ARG A 129 6.01 28.51 -2.00
C ARG A 129 5.59 27.05 -2.09
N LEU A 130 4.72 26.71 -3.00
CA LEU A 130 4.41 25.32 -3.32
C LEU A 130 5.41 24.80 -4.38
N SER A 131 6.28 23.87 -4.03
CA SER A 131 7.32 23.35 -4.94
C SER A 131 6.77 22.80 -6.26
N CYS A 132 5.53 22.28 -6.24
CA CYS A 132 4.87 21.75 -7.41
C CYS A 132 4.35 22.85 -8.38
N GLN A 133 4.35 24.12 -7.96
CA GLN A 133 3.90 25.28 -8.76
C GLN A 133 5.03 26.26 -9.04
N SER A 134 6.14 26.16 -8.33
CA SER A 134 7.28 27.07 -8.45
C SER A 134 8.21 26.61 -9.56
N LEU A 135 8.30 27.42 -10.64
CA LEU A 135 9.20 27.16 -11.77
C LEU A 135 10.60 27.71 -11.48
N LEU A 136 11.63 26.97 -11.89
CA LEU A 136 13.01 27.39 -11.81
C LEU A 136 13.33 28.36 -12.94
N CYS A 137 13.76 29.58 -12.61
CA CYS A 137 14.14 30.63 -13.56
C CYS A 137 15.61 31.03 -13.47
N GLY A 138 16.27 30.70 -12.38
CA GLY A 138 17.69 30.97 -12.13
C GLY A 138 18.26 30.09 -11.04
N ASP A 139 19.58 30.19 -10.82
CA ASP A 139 20.26 29.44 -9.79
C ASP A 139 19.64 29.75 -8.42
N VAL A 140 19.35 28.69 -7.62
CA VAL A 140 18.56 28.84 -6.39
C VAL A 140 19.00 27.87 -5.29
N VAL A 141 18.93 28.32 -4.05
CA VAL A 141 18.96 27.47 -2.86
C VAL A 141 17.55 27.35 -2.31
N ILE A 142 17.10 26.11 -2.14
CA ILE A 142 15.77 25.79 -1.63
C ILE A 142 15.93 25.13 -0.28
N ASP A 143 15.30 25.71 0.75
CA ASP A 143 15.13 25.06 2.03
C ASP A 143 13.84 24.25 2.03
N VAL A 144 13.96 22.96 2.37
CA VAL A 144 12.81 22.06 2.53
C VAL A 144 12.52 21.97 4.02
N PRO A 145 11.45 22.63 4.51
CA PRO A 145 11.15 22.66 5.93
C PRO A 145 10.84 21.22 6.44
N PRO A 146 11.09 20.94 7.73
CA PRO A 146 10.89 19.61 8.31
C PRO A 146 9.51 19.01 8.03
N GLU A 147 8.45 19.83 8.04
CA GLU A 147 7.07 19.41 7.78
C GLU A 147 6.81 19.02 6.31
N SER A 148 7.71 19.43 5.41
CA SER A 148 7.64 19.10 3.98
C SER A 148 8.62 17.99 3.58
N GLN A 149 9.46 17.54 4.51
CA GLN A 149 10.32 16.39 4.28
C GLN A 149 9.53 15.11 4.51
N VAL A 150 9.78 14.11 3.67
CA VAL A 150 9.28 12.76 3.94
C VAL A 150 10.06 12.23 5.15
N HIS A 151 9.39 12.19 6.30
CA HIS A 151 10.01 11.70 7.54
C HIS A 151 10.33 10.21 7.38
N ASN A 152 11.49 9.79 7.92
CA ASN A 152 11.83 8.38 8.01
C ASN A 152 10.75 7.65 8.81
N GLN A 153 9.85 7.01 8.09
CA GLN A 153 8.73 6.27 8.68
C GLN A 153 9.26 5.00 9.33
N LEU A 154 8.78 4.71 10.53
CA LEU A 154 9.06 3.42 11.16
C LEU A 154 8.23 2.36 10.40
N VAL A 155 8.92 1.52 9.63
CA VAL A 155 8.26 0.40 8.93
C VAL A 155 8.00 -0.69 9.98
N ARG A 156 6.75 -0.77 10.47
CA ARG A 156 6.30 -1.70 11.51
C ARG A 156 5.74 -3.01 10.94
N LYS A 157 6.31 -3.49 9.84
CA LYS A 157 5.91 -4.75 9.22
C LYS A 157 6.85 -5.87 9.67
N ALA A 158 6.66 -6.38 10.90
CA ALA A 158 7.38 -7.55 11.40
C ALA A 158 6.85 -8.84 10.74
N ALA A 159 7.69 -9.87 10.70
CA ALA A 159 7.25 -11.20 10.31
C ALA A 159 6.29 -11.77 11.37
N ASP A 160 5.26 -12.45 10.90
CA ASP A 160 4.32 -13.20 11.71
C ASP A 160 4.97 -14.52 12.20
N ASP A 161 4.73 -14.94 13.45
CA ASP A 161 5.21 -16.21 14.04
C ASP A 161 4.44 -17.45 13.56
N ARG A 162 3.63 -17.32 12.52
CA ARG A 162 2.81 -18.38 11.95
C ARG A 162 3.69 -19.55 11.47
N GLN A 163 3.35 -20.75 11.95
CA GLN A 163 3.97 -21.98 11.44
C GLN A 163 3.45 -22.27 10.03
N ILE A 164 4.37 -22.44 9.10
CA ILE A 164 4.09 -22.77 7.70
C ILE A 164 4.53 -24.21 7.45
N GLU A 165 3.66 -25.04 6.88
CA GLU A 165 4.02 -26.37 6.41
C GLU A 165 5.04 -26.25 5.28
N MET A 166 6.22 -26.84 5.47
CA MET A 166 7.34 -26.69 4.55
C MET A 166 7.21 -27.61 3.32
N ASP A 167 6.91 -27.00 2.18
CA ASP A 167 6.98 -27.61 0.85
C ASP A 167 7.49 -26.58 -0.17
N PRO A 168 8.74 -26.08 -0.03
CA PRO A 168 9.24 -25.03 -0.91
C PRO A 168 9.37 -25.55 -2.34
N ILE A 169 9.13 -24.62 -3.30
CA ILE A 169 9.22 -24.96 -4.73
C ILE A 169 10.64 -25.29 -5.17
N VAL A 170 11.66 -24.74 -4.47
CA VAL A 170 13.08 -25.01 -4.72
C VAL A 170 13.66 -25.81 -3.56
N ARG A 171 14.33 -26.93 -3.87
CA ARG A 171 14.92 -27.82 -2.88
C ARG A 171 16.36 -28.16 -3.25
N LEU A 172 17.24 -28.24 -2.23
CA LEU A 172 18.62 -28.68 -2.41
C LEU A 172 18.70 -30.21 -2.43
N CYS A 173 19.48 -30.74 -3.39
CA CYS A 173 19.79 -32.16 -3.51
C CYS A 173 21.32 -32.33 -3.64
N LEU A 174 21.95 -32.92 -2.64
CA LEU A 174 23.35 -33.32 -2.75
C LEU A 174 23.42 -34.61 -3.57
N VAL A 175 24.22 -34.60 -4.64
CA VAL A 175 24.30 -35.69 -5.60
C VAL A 175 25.75 -36.10 -5.80
N GLU A 176 26.01 -37.40 -5.74
CA GLU A 176 27.27 -38.02 -6.14
C GLU A 176 27.16 -38.49 -7.59
N VAL A 177 27.95 -37.93 -8.47
CA VAL A 177 27.90 -38.18 -9.91
C VAL A 177 29.06 -39.04 -10.32
N ARG A 178 28.78 -40.09 -11.09
CA ARG A 178 29.83 -40.98 -11.61
C ARG A 178 30.81 -40.22 -12.49
N GLU A 179 32.12 -40.53 -12.31
CA GLU A 179 33.17 -39.98 -13.19
C GLU A 179 33.01 -40.50 -14.63
N PRO A 180 33.42 -39.71 -15.65
CA PRO A 180 33.46 -40.18 -17.01
C PRO A 180 34.57 -41.25 -17.19
N ASP A 181 34.30 -42.26 -17.94
CA ASP A 181 35.29 -43.23 -18.35
C ASP A 181 35.30 -43.45 -19.86
N MET A 182 36.29 -44.24 -20.35
CA MET A 182 36.48 -44.49 -21.79
C MET A 182 35.48 -45.48 -22.37
N HIS A 183 34.72 -46.19 -21.54
CA HIS A 183 33.80 -47.25 -21.94
C HIS A 183 32.35 -46.75 -22.04
N GLU A 184 32.06 -45.65 -21.39
CA GLU A 184 30.70 -45.11 -21.33
C GLU A 184 30.64 -43.66 -21.80
N HIS A 185 29.98 -43.44 -22.93
CA HIS A 185 29.95 -42.16 -23.65
C HIS A 185 28.73 -41.29 -23.27
N SER A 186 28.48 -41.09 -21.97
CA SER A 186 27.41 -40.19 -21.52
C SER A 186 27.97 -38.80 -21.18
N GLY A 187 27.20 -37.74 -21.55
CA GLY A 187 27.56 -36.35 -21.19
C GLY A 187 27.43 -36.08 -19.69
N ASP A 188 28.16 -35.10 -19.17
CA ASP A 188 28.19 -34.73 -17.76
C ASP A 188 26.79 -34.41 -17.24
N PHE A 189 25.96 -33.67 -17.98
CA PHE A 189 24.59 -33.35 -17.62
C PHE A 189 23.70 -34.61 -17.53
N ARG A 190 23.86 -35.58 -18.47
CA ARG A 190 23.11 -36.81 -18.40
C ARG A 190 23.45 -37.60 -17.14
N ARG A 191 24.74 -37.75 -16.81
CA ARG A 191 25.17 -38.46 -15.59
C ARG A 191 24.66 -37.78 -14.32
N LEU A 192 24.63 -36.43 -14.32
CA LEU A 192 24.03 -35.67 -13.22
C LEU A 192 22.54 -35.99 -13.07
N VAL A 193 21.79 -35.98 -14.18
CA VAL A 193 20.35 -36.31 -14.17
C VAL A 193 20.12 -37.74 -13.70
N GLU A 194 20.83 -38.72 -14.24
CA GLU A 194 20.75 -40.13 -13.83
C GLU A 194 21.05 -40.33 -12.34
N ALA A 195 22.06 -39.64 -11.84
CA ALA A 195 22.43 -39.65 -10.41
C ALA A 195 21.36 -38.98 -9.53
N LEU A 196 20.78 -37.85 -9.99
CA LEU A 196 19.72 -37.17 -9.27
C LEU A 196 18.44 -37.99 -9.19
N GLU A 197 18.01 -38.62 -10.29
CA GLU A 197 16.85 -39.50 -10.34
C GLU A 197 17.04 -40.74 -9.46
N ALA A 198 18.24 -41.30 -9.43
CA ALA A 198 18.54 -42.49 -8.62
C ALA A 198 18.62 -42.18 -7.11
N GLN A 199 19.20 -41.04 -6.73
CA GLN A 199 19.44 -40.68 -5.33
C GLN A 199 18.28 -39.94 -4.68
N TRP A 200 17.44 -39.25 -5.48
CA TRP A 200 16.33 -38.43 -5.00
C TRP A 200 15.00 -38.73 -5.75
N PRO A 201 14.58 -40.02 -5.84
CA PRO A 201 13.37 -40.39 -6.61
C PRO A 201 12.09 -39.68 -6.09
N ASP A 202 12.00 -39.43 -4.79
CA ASP A 202 10.85 -38.79 -4.16
C ASP A 202 10.79 -37.27 -4.43
N ARG A 203 11.88 -36.68 -4.92
CA ARG A 203 11.96 -35.25 -5.24
C ARG A 203 11.86 -34.97 -6.73
N VAL A 204 12.08 -35.96 -7.57
CA VAL A 204 11.98 -35.83 -9.04
C VAL A 204 10.56 -36.13 -9.48
N THR A 205 9.88 -35.15 -10.08
CA THR A 205 8.47 -35.28 -10.47
C THR A 205 8.26 -35.39 -11.99
N GLY A 206 9.32 -35.26 -12.79
CA GLY A 206 9.23 -35.29 -14.26
C GLY A 206 10.60 -35.31 -14.93
N ALA A 207 10.61 -35.17 -16.24
CA ALA A 207 11.87 -35.11 -17.01
C ALA A 207 12.68 -33.88 -16.60
N ILE A 208 13.92 -34.09 -16.18
CA ILE A 208 14.80 -33.01 -15.72
C ILE A 208 15.23 -32.11 -16.85
N SER A 209 15.04 -30.82 -16.65
CA SER A 209 15.50 -29.72 -17.50
C SER A 209 16.39 -28.78 -16.71
N CYS A 210 17.05 -27.83 -17.37
CA CYS A 210 17.84 -26.82 -16.69
C CYS A 210 17.95 -25.52 -17.50
N ASP A 211 18.36 -24.46 -16.83
CA ASP A 211 18.73 -23.20 -17.47
C ASP A 211 20.09 -23.33 -18.21
N LEU A 212 20.34 -22.43 -19.20
CA LEU A 212 21.57 -22.45 -19.98
C LEU A 212 22.84 -22.24 -19.14
N ASN A 213 22.78 -21.38 -18.12
CA ASN A 213 23.87 -21.16 -17.18
C ASN A 213 24.31 -22.43 -16.44
N ILE A 214 23.38 -23.36 -16.19
CA ILE A 214 23.68 -24.66 -15.58
C ILE A 214 24.49 -25.52 -16.57
N LEU A 215 24.07 -25.58 -17.84
CA LEU A 215 24.84 -26.31 -18.87
C LEU A 215 26.26 -25.75 -19.04
N GLN A 216 26.40 -24.44 -18.95
CA GLN A 216 27.70 -23.77 -19.03
C GLN A 216 28.62 -24.03 -17.83
N SER A 217 28.03 -24.27 -16.64
CA SER A 217 28.75 -24.45 -15.36
C SER A 217 28.89 -25.94 -14.95
N VAL A 218 28.11 -26.86 -15.48
CA VAL A 218 28.07 -28.26 -15.02
C VAL A 218 29.45 -28.93 -15.00
N GLN A 219 30.27 -28.72 -16.08
CA GLN A 219 31.58 -29.35 -16.17
C GLN A 219 32.58 -28.83 -15.12
N PRO A 220 32.82 -27.53 -15.01
CA PRO A 220 33.75 -27.03 -14.00
C PRO A 220 33.26 -27.32 -12.58
N VAL A 221 31.95 -27.24 -12.31
CA VAL A 221 31.37 -27.49 -10.97
C VAL A 221 31.54 -28.95 -10.55
N LEU A 222 31.26 -29.93 -11.43
CA LEU A 222 31.45 -31.34 -11.15
C LEU A 222 32.92 -31.66 -10.79
N ARG A 223 33.86 -31.07 -11.53
CA ARG A 223 35.30 -31.29 -11.28
C ARG A 223 35.77 -30.61 -10.00
N ALA A 224 35.32 -29.37 -9.75
CA ALA A 224 35.63 -28.66 -8.52
C ALA A 224 35.07 -29.39 -7.27
N GLY A 225 33.87 -29.95 -7.39
CA GLY A 225 33.23 -30.74 -6.36
C GLY A 225 33.74 -32.19 -6.25
N LYS A 226 34.71 -32.59 -7.10
CA LYS A 226 35.20 -33.99 -7.16
C LYS A 226 34.03 -34.95 -7.30
N TRP A 227 33.15 -34.67 -8.23
CA TRP A 227 31.94 -35.42 -8.58
C TRP A 227 30.85 -35.44 -7.51
N GLN A 228 31.01 -34.72 -6.41
CA GLN A 228 29.95 -34.45 -5.43
C GLN A 228 29.50 -32.99 -5.57
N VAL A 229 28.23 -32.80 -5.88
CA VAL A 229 27.65 -31.46 -6.13
C VAL A 229 26.30 -31.34 -5.46
N THR A 230 25.94 -30.12 -5.10
CA THR A 230 24.58 -29.81 -4.69
C THR A 230 23.85 -29.11 -5.84
N VAL A 231 22.69 -29.59 -6.21
CA VAL A 231 21.80 -28.94 -7.16
C VAL A 231 20.59 -28.36 -6.46
N SER A 232 20.10 -27.23 -6.91
CA SER A 232 18.77 -26.74 -6.55
C SER A 232 17.78 -27.17 -7.61
N LEU A 233 16.81 -27.99 -7.21
CA LEU A 233 15.76 -28.53 -8.04
C LEU A 233 14.46 -27.76 -7.76
N ARG A 234 13.95 -27.07 -8.79
CA ARG A 234 12.71 -26.32 -8.75
C ARG A 234 11.57 -27.16 -9.28
N ASP A 235 10.47 -27.20 -8.55
CA ASP A 235 9.24 -27.96 -8.86
C ASP A 235 9.49 -29.43 -9.23
N GLY A 236 10.57 -29.99 -8.69
CA GLY A 236 10.93 -31.39 -8.88
C GLY A 236 11.43 -31.75 -10.29
N HIS A 237 11.59 -30.82 -11.21
CA HIS A 237 11.99 -31.14 -12.60
C HIS A 237 12.91 -30.12 -13.28
N HIS A 238 13.20 -28.96 -12.66
CA HIS A 238 14.03 -27.94 -13.28
C HIS A 238 15.22 -27.55 -12.40
N ILE A 239 16.46 -27.76 -12.88
CA ILE A 239 17.69 -27.37 -12.16
C ILE A 239 17.94 -25.89 -12.40
N VAL A 240 17.95 -25.09 -11.32
CA VAL A 240 18.15 -23.63 -11.35
C VAL A 240 19.48 -23.20 -10.76
N GLY A 241 20.18 -24.08 -9.99
CA GLY A 241 21.49 -23.81 -9.42
C GLY A 241 22.30 -25.09 -9.25
N ILE A 242 23.64 -24.97 -9.30
CA ILE A 242 24.59 -26.08 -9.06
C ILE A 242 25.85 -25.55 -8.38
N TRP A 243 26.28 -26.20 -7.31
CA TRP A 243 27.48 -25.85 -6.53
C TRP A 243 28.38 -27.06 -6.28
N PRO A 244 29.71 -26.86 -6.21
CA PRO A 244 30.64 -27.94 -5.88
C PRO A 244 30.52 -28.34 -4.39
N GLY A 245 30.41 -29.60 -4.11
CA GLY A 245 30.28 -30.15 -2.76
C GLY A 245 28.92 -29.84 -2.12
N LEU A 246 28.89 -29.76 -0.79
CA LEU A 246 27.67 -29.48 -0.02
C LEU A 246 27.38 -28.00 0.05
N LYS A 247 26.22 -27.59 -0.45
CA LYS A 247 25.57 -26.29 -0.19
C LYS A 247 24.45 -26.52 0.81
N GLU A 248 24.57 -25.95 1.99
CA GLU A 248 23.61 -26.22 3.09
C GLU A 248 22.41 -25.29 3.08
N ARG A 249 22.54 -24.09 2.49
CA ARG A 249 21.53 -23.02 2.60
C ARG A 249 21.31 -22.33 1.26
N ILE A 250 20.06 -22.07 0.98
CA ILE A 250 19.55 -21.15 -0.04
C ILE A 250 18.45 -20.30 0.56
N ALA A 251 18.27 -19.10 0.05
CA ALA A 251 17.28 -18.16 0.54
C ALA A 251 16.17 -17.92 -0.47
N GLY A 252 15.02 -17.58 0.06
CA GLY A 252 13.92 -16.96 -0.66
C GLY A 252 13.47 -15.69 0.04
N VAL A 253 12.86 -14.78 -0.69
CA VAL A 253 12.39 -13.49 -0.16
C VAL A 253 10.91 -13.31 -0.45
N ALA A 254 10.13 -13.08 0.61
CA ALA A 254 8.72 -12.69 0.50
C ALA A 254 8.61 -11.19 0.69
N ILE A 255 8.03 -10.49 -0.28
CA ILE A 255 7.97 -9.02 -0.30
C ILE A 255 6.52 -8.54 -0.47
N ASP A 256 6.10 -7.68 0.45
CA ASP A 256 4.87 -6.91 0.33
C ASP A 256 5.20 -5.51 -0.21
N VAL A 257 4.72 -5.24 -1.42
CA VAL A 257 4.94 -4.00 -2.16
C VAL A 257 3.75 -3.07 -1.96
N GLY A 258 3.68 -2.46 -0.78
CA GLY A 258 2.64 -1.48 -0.49
C GLY A 258 2.85 -0.15 -1.23
N SER A 259 1.78 0.63 -1.36
CA SER A 259 1.86 1.95 -2.01
C SER A 259 2.78 2.93 -1.28
N THR A 260 2.84 2.86 0.04
CA THR A 260 3.63 3.76 0.89
C THR A 260 4.90 3.09 1.41
N THR A 261 4.79 1.86 1.88
CA THR A 261 5.88 1.11 2.50
C THR A 261 6.00 -0.28 1.90
N MET A 262 7.23 -0.72 1.69
CA MET A 262 7.55 -2.08 1.28
C MET A 262 8.19 -2.82 2.45
N SER A 263 7.94 -4.13 2.56
CA SER A 263 8.60 -5.00 3.55
C SER A 263 9.06 -6.29 2.90
N ALA A 264 10.23 -6.77 3.29
CA ALA A 264 10.82 -8.00 2.83
C ALA A 264 11.17 -8.91 4.01
N HIS A 265 10.85 -10.20 3.87
CA HIS A 265 11.20 -11.25 4.80
C HIS A 265 12.05 -12.27 4.07
N MET A 266 13.34 -12.32 4.39
CA MET A 266 14.25 -13.33 3.87
C MET A 266 14.13 -14.60 4.68
N CYS A 267 13.84 -15.71 4.02
CA CYS A 267 13.63 -17.02 4.63
C CYS A 267 14.67 -18.03 4.15
N ASP A 268 15.12 -18.86 5.06
CA ASP A 268 15.84 -20.07 4.70
C ASP A 268 14.88 -21.06 4.03
N MET A 269 15.14 -21.44 2.79
CA MET A 269 14.28 -22.35 2.02
C MET A 269 14.35 -23.80 2.49
N VAL A 270 15.32 -24.14 3.36
CA VAL A 270 15.47 -25.47 3.92
C VAL A 270 14.71 -25.62 5.24
N THR A 271 14.81 -24.62 6.12
CA THR A 271 14.21 -24.65 7.47
C THR A 271 12.91 -23.89 7.60
N GLY A 272 12.66 -22.92 6.71
CA GLY A 272 11.55 -21.97 6.80
C GLY A 272 11.77 -20.81 7.77
N GLU A 273 12.93 -20.76 8.42
CA GLU A 273 13.28 -19.71 9.38
C GLU A 273 13.35 -18.34 8.68
N VAL A 274 12.81 -17.33 9.32
CA VAL A 274 13.00 -15.93 8.88
C VAL A 274 14.35 -15.45 9.33
N LEU A 275 15.29 -15.33 8.40
CA LEU A 275 16.67 -14.93 8.66
C LEU A 275 16.84 -13.45 8.88
N ALA A 276 16.05 -12.65 8.15
CA ALA A 276 16.06 -11.18 8.26
C ALA A 276 14.71 -10.60 7.83
N SER A 277 14.39 -9.43 8.38
CA SER A 277 13.23 -8.63 7.97
C SER A 277 13.66 -7.20 7.77
N THR A 278 13.40 -6.67 6.58
CA THR A 278 13.73 -5.29 6.20
C THR A 278 12.48 -4.56 5.75
N GLY A 279 12.51 -3.24 5.88
CA GLY A 279 11.42 -2.40 5.40
C GLY A 279 11.94 -1.06 4.91
N ALA A 280 11.30 -0.52 3.89
CA ALA A 280 11.62 0.77 3.31
C ALA A 280 10.37 1.52 2.85
N MET A 281 10.51 2.83 2.68
CA MET A 281 9.52 3.63 1.96
C MET A 281 9.50 3.20 0.50
N ASN A 282 8.31 3.10 -0.09
CA ASN A 282 8.20 2.87 -1.53
C ASN A 282 8.72 4.10 -2.30
N PRO A 283 9.79 3.99 -3.10
CA PRO A 283 10.35 5.17 -3.79
C PRO A 283 9.39 5.79 -4.80
N GLN A 284 8.30 5.12 -5.15
CA GLN A 284 7.26 5.67 -6.02
C GLN A 284 6.39 6.75 -5.34
N ILE A 285 6.48 6.96 -4.01
CA ILE A 285 5.76 8.02 -3.29
C ILE A 285 6.02 9.39 -3.92
N ARG A 286 7.23 9.62 -4.42
CA ARG A 286 7.60 10.86 -5.11
C ARG A 286 6.75 11.18 -6.35
N PHE A 287 6.12 10.17 -6.96
CA PHE A 287 5.22 10.31 -8.10
C PHE A 287 3.74 10.43 -7.70
N GLY A 288 3.39 9.98 -6.49
CA GLY A 288 2.06 10.02 -5.91
C GLY A 288 1.94 9.05 -4.74
N GLU A 289 1.29 9.46 -3.66
CA GLU A 289 1.14 8.59 -2.48
C GLU A 289 0.06 7.53 -2.66
N ASP A 290 -1.01 7.85 -3.38
CA ASP A 290 -2.12 6.95 -3.66
C ASP A 290 -2.07 6.38 -5.09
N LEU A 291 -2.86 5.34 -5.34
CA LEU A 291 -2.92 4.64 -6.61
C LEU A 291 -3.32 5.56 -7.76
N MET A 292 -4.35 6.38 -7.57
CA MET A 292 -4.88 7.26 -8.61
C MET A 292 -3.92 8.39 -8.94
N SER A 293 -3.16 8.87 -7.97
CA SER A 293 -2.10 9.86 -8.21
C SER A 293 -0.99 9.30 -9.09
N ARG A 294 -0.62 8.02 -8.95
CA ARG A 294 0.37 7.35 -9.80
C ARG A 294 -0.16 7.09 -11.21
N VAL A 295 -1.39 6.61 -11.33
CA VAL A 295 -2.05 6.48 -12.63
C VAL A 295 -2.11 7.84 -13.34
N SER A 296 -2.52 8.89 -12.62
CA SER A 296 -2.55 10.24 -13.16
C SER A 296 -1.15 10.75 -13.56
N TYR A 297 -0.11 10.37 -12.80
CA TYR A 297 1.27 10.71 -13.18
C TYR A 297 1.66 10.06 -14.51
N GLY A 298 1.37 8.77 -14.71
CA GLY A 298 1.60 8.06 -15.99
C GLY A 298 0.86 8.71 -17.15
N ILE A 299 -0.41 9.11 -16.96
CA ILE A 299 -1.21 9.79 -17.99
C ILE A 299 -0.63 11.15 -18.37
N MET A 300 -0.18 11.93 -17.39
CA MET A 300 0.29 13.31 -17.61
C MET A 300 1.76 13.39 -18.06
N ASN A 301 2.55 12.35 -17.81
CA ASN A 301 4.00 12.35 -18.08
C ASN A 301 4.34 11.15 -18.99
N PRO A 302 4.58 11.37 -20.31
CA PRO A 302 4.98 10.32 -21.21
C PRO A 302 6.25 9.59 -20.73
N GLY A 303 6.17 8.28 -20.51
CA GLY A 303 7.25 7.48 -19.91
C GLY A 303 7.26 7.44 -18.38
N GLY A 304 6.30 8.09 -17.70
CA GLY A 304 6.15 8.08 -16.26
C GLY A 304 5.89 6.68 -15.66
N ASP A 305 5.28 5.80 -16.43
CA ASP A 305 5.14 4.38 -16.11
C ASP A 305 6.50 3.70 -15.94
N ARG A 306 7.44 3.95 -16.87
CA ARG A 306 8.80 3.40 -16.85
C ARG A 306 9.63 3.98 -15.70
N GLU A 307 9.48 5.28 -15.42
CA GLU A 307 10.14 5.92 -14.27
C GLU A 307 9.68 5.29 -12.96
N MET A 308 8.38 5.04 -12.81
CA MET A 308 7.82 4.39 -11.63
C MET A 308 8.27 2.91 -11.52
N THR A 309 8.33 2.20 -12.65
CA THR A 309 8.87 0.83 -12.70
C THR A 309 10.32 0.79 -12.26
N ALA A 310 11.18 1.64 -12.83
CA ALA A 310 12.60 1.70 -12.45
C ALA A 310 12.75 1.98 -10.94
N ALA A 311 11.96 2.90 -10.40
CA ALA A 311 12.01 3.25 -8.98
C ALA A 311 11.62 2.08 -8.07
N VAL A 312 10.56 1.32 -8.39
CA VAL A 312 10.18 0.18 -7.54
C VAL A 312 11.19 -0.96 -7.64
N ILE A 313 11.76 -1.23 -8.82
CA ILE A 313 12.80 -2.25 -8.97
C ILE A 313 14.07 -1.89 -8.17
N GLU A 314 14.51 -0.63 -8.20
CA GLU A 314 15.61 -0.13 -7.34
C GLU A 314 15.29 -0.33 -5.85
N GLY A 315 14.05 -0.03 -5.44
CA GLY A 315 13.60 -0.25 -4.07
C GLY A 315 13.61 -1.72 -3.68
N LEU A 316 13.14 -2.61 -4.56
CA LEU A 316 13.16 -4.07 -4.35
C LEU A 316 14.61 -4.57 -4.23
N GLN A 317 15.52 -4.14 -5.11
CA GLN A 317 16.92 -4.52 -5.03
C GLN A 317 17.55 -4.08 -3.70
N THR A 318 17.28 -2.87 -3.25
CA THR A 318 17.78 -2.35 -1.98
C THR A 318 17.28 -3.18 -0.79
N LEU A 319 15.99 -3.57 -0.79
CA LEU A 319 15.42 -4.43 0.26
C LEU A 319 16.02 -5.83 0.27
N ILE A 320 16.16 -6.45 -0.90
CA ILE A 320 16.74 -7.80 -1.04
C ILE A 320 18.19 -7.81 -0.56
N SER A 321 19.00 -6.86 -1.04
CA SER A 321 20.42 -6.77 -0.66
C SER A 321 20.59 -6.47 0.82
N GLY A 322 19.77 -5.57 1.39
CA GLY A 322 19.80 -5.27 2.82
C GLY A 322 19.37 -6.45 3.69
N ALA A 323 18.37 -7.26 3.23
CA ALA A 323 17.98 -8.46 3.93
C ALA A 323 19.05 -9.56 3.85
N ALA A 324 19.72 -9.70 2.68
CA ALA A 324 20.82 -10.64 2.52
C ALA A 324 21.99 -10.29 3.44
N GLU A 325 22.39 -9.03 3.50
CA GLU A 325 23.44 -8.56 4.40
C GLU A 325 23.12 -8.85 5.87
N GLN A 326 21.90 -8.53 6.32
CA GLN A 326 21.44 -8.82 7.70
C GLN A 326 21.43 -10.31 8.02
N ALA A 327 21.11 -11.16 7.03
CA ALA A 327 21.11 -12.61 7.16
C ALA A 327 22.52 -13.24 7.08
N GLY A 328 23.55 -12.45 6.80
CA GLY A 328 24.92 -12.93 6.53
C GLY A 328 25.02 -13.73 5.22
N LEU A 329 24.17 -13.40 4.26
CA LEU A 329 24.09 -14.01 2.93
C LEU A 329 24.46 -12.97 1.85
N THR A 330 24.50 -13.44 0.61
CA THR A 330 24.68 -12.58 -0.58
C THR A 330 23.45 -12.70 -1.49
N ASN A 331 23.31 -11.81 -2.46
CA ASN A 331 22.26 -11.91 -3.47
C ASN A 331 22.33 -13.23 -4.26
N GLU A 332 23.52 -13.80 -4.43
CA GLU A 332 23.73 -15.12 -5.08
C GLU A 332 23.13 -16.32 -4.31
N ASP A 333 22.72 -16.12 -3.06
CA ASP A 333 22.05 -17.17 -2.28
C ASP A 333 20.52 -17.16 -2.48
N VAL A 334 19.98 -16.09 -3.11
CA VAL A 334 18.54 -15.90 -3.31
C VAL A 334 18.08 -16.55 -4.61
N LEU A 335 17.23 -17.58 -4.50
CA LEU A 335 16.71 -18.35 -5.63
C LEU A 335 15.23 -18.17 -5.92
N GLU A 336 14.47 -17.62 -4.98
CA GLU A 336 13.03 -17.41 -5.15
C GLU A 336 12.62 -16.11 -4.50
N ILE A 337 11.80 -15.33 -5.21
CA ILE A 337 11.21 -14.07 -4.72
C ILE A 337 9.70 -14.18 -4.91
N VAL A 338 8.94 -13.93 -3.85
CA VAL A 338 7.47 -13.87 -3.92
C VAL A 338 7.01 -12.47 -3.62
N LEU A 339 6.20 -11.92 -4.52
CA LEU A 339 5.72 -10.55 -4.45
C LEU A 339 4.19 -10.50 -4.30
N VAL A 340 3.73 -9.62 -3.42
CA VAL A 340 2.34 -9.20 -3.32
C VAL A 340 2.26 -7.68 -3.40
N GLY A 341 1.11 -7.16 -3.80
CA GLY A 341 0.85 -5.72 -3.87
C GLY A 341 -0.49 -5.44 -4.53
N ASN A 342 -0.97 -4.21 -4.40
CA ASN A 342 -2.20 -3.79 -5.04
C ASN A 342 -2.06 -3.79 -6.59
N PRO A 343 -3.18 -3.72 -7.35
CA PRO A 343 -3.14 -3.86 -8.81
C PRO A 343 -2.23 -2.87 -9.53
N VAL A 344 -2.14 -1.62 -9.06
CA VAL A 344 -1.24 -0.62 -9.67
C VAL A 344 0.23 -0.97 -9.40
N MET A 345 0.54 -1.40 -8.17
CA MET A 345 1.89 -1.87 -7.83
C MET A 345 2.26 -3.12 -8.61
N HIS A 346 1.32 -4.08 -8.71
CA HIS A 346 1.48 -5.30 -9.51
C HIS A 346 1.84 -4.99 -10.96
N HIS A 347 1.12 -4.05 -11.61
CA HIS A 347 1.40 -3.67 -13.00
C HIS A 347 2.74 -2.93 -13.13
N LEU A 348 2.98 -1.93 -12.31
CA LEU A 348 4.22 -1.14 -12.37
C LEU A 348 5.47 -1.98 -12.11
N LEU A 349 5.44 -2.94 -11.16
CA LEU A 349 6.60 -3.80 -10.92
C LEU A 349 6.88 -4.76 -12.10
N LEU A 350 5.85 -5.12 -12.86
CA LEU A 350 5.98 -5.95 -14.07
C LEU A 350 6.27 -5.11 -15.34
N GLY A 351 6.38 -3.80 -15.22
CA GLY A 351 6.57 -2.89 -16.35
C GLY A 351 5.34 -2.74 -17.23
N ILE A 352 4.16 -3.02 -16.70
CA ILE A 352 2.86 -2.86 -17.36
C ILE A 352 2.29 -1.49 -17.05
N ASP A 353 1.82 -0.77 -18.08
CA ASP A 353 1.16 0.52 -17.91
C ASP A 353 -0.16 0.36 -17.11
N PRO A 354 -0.32 1.05 -15.96
CA PRO A 354 -1.49 0.90 -15.11
C PRO A 354 -2.67 1.83 -15.50
N VAL A 355 -2.61 2.54 -16.63
CA VAL A 355 -3.59 3.59 -16.99
C VAL A 355 -5.02 3.04 -17.06
N GLU A 356 -5.22 1.82 -17.56
CA GLU A 356 -6.54 1.19 -17.64
C GLU A 356 -7.16 0.90 -16.26
N LEU A 357 -6.36 0.82 -15.21
CA LEU A 357 -6.83 0.68 -13.84
C LEU A 357 -7.40 1.99 -13.26
N GLY A 358 -7.14 3.11 -13.93
CA GLY A 358 -7.60 4.45 -13.51
C GLY A 358 -9.01 4.81 -13.95
N GLY A 359 -9.62 4.03 -14.82
CA GLY A 359 -10.95 4.29 -15.36
C GLY A 359 -11.80 3.04 -15.53
N ALA A 360 -13.12 3.19 -15.40
CA ALA A 360 -14.04 2.05 -15.62
C ALA A 360 -13.84 1.47 -17.04
N PRO A 361 -13.74 0.14 -17.19
CA PRO A 361 -14.09 -0.93 -16.23
C PRO A 361 -12.95 -1.39 -15.30
N PHE A 362 -11.85 -0.61 -15.12
CA PHE A 362 -10.71 -0.92 -14.25
C PHE A 362 -10.01 -2.23 -14.62
N ALA A 363 -9.72 -2.37 -15.92
CA ALA A 363 -9.24 -3.62 -16.49
C ALA A 363 -7.80 -3.94 -16.07
N LEU A 364 -7.58 -5.17 -15.60
CA LEU A 364 -6.26 -5.74 -15.39
C LEU A 364 -5.69 -6.24 -16.73
N ALA A 365 -4.40 -6.07 -16.95
CA ALA A 365 -3.70 -6.74 -18.05
C ALA A 365 -3.49 -8.23 -17.75
N VAL A 366 -3.31 -8.58 -16.47
CA VAL A 366 -3.17 -9.96 -15.99
C VAL A 366 -3.75 -10.07 -14.59
N ASP A 367 -4.56 -11.07 -14.35
CA ASP A 367 -5.21 -11.40 -13.07
C ASP A 367 -4.68 -12.70 -12.45
N THR A 368 -4.01 -13.54 -13.25
CA THR A 368 -3.38 -14.78 -12.80
C THR A 368 -2.01 -14.51 -12.16
N SER A 369 -1.48 -15.51 -11.46
CA SER A 369 -0.09 -15.46 -11.00
C SER A 369 0.89 -15.30 -12.17
N VAL A 370 2.00 -14.61 -11.91
CA VAL A 370 3.07 -14.40 -12.90
C VAL A 370 4.36 -15.00 -12.38
N GLU A 371 5.00 -15.83 -13.20
CA GLU A 371 6.29 -16.42 -12.90
C GLU A 371 7.30 -16.07 -13.98
N ILE A 372 8.39 -15.42 -13.59
CA ILE A 372 9.44 -14.93 -14.51
C ILE A 372 10.83 -15.06 -13.86
N ARG A 373 11.89 -14.90 -14.65
CA ARG A 373 13.24 -14.78 -14.12
C ARG A 373 13.42 -13.42 -13.44
N ALA A 374 14.13 -13.39 -12.32
CA ALA A 374 14.46 -12.14 -11.64
C ALA A 374 15.23 -11.16 -12.55
N SER A 375 16.11 -11.69 -13.41
CA SER A 375 16.86 -10.91 -14.39
C SER A 375 16.00 -10.23 -15.45
N GLU A 376 14.79 -10.75 -15.76
CA GLU A 376 13.86 -10.11 -16.70
C GLU A 376 13.27 -8.81 -16.12
N LEU A 377 13.20 -8.71 -14.79
CA LEU A 377 12.82 -7.47 -14.09
C LEU A 377 14.04 -6.58 -13.76
N GLY A 378 15.26 -7.01 -14.10
CA GLY A 378 16.48 -6.29 -13.71
C GLY A 378 16.83 -6.44 -12.23
N ILE A 379 16.32 -7.46 -11.55
CA ILE A 379 16.67 -7.77 -10.16
C ILE A 379 17.91 -8.67 -10.15
N ASP A 380 18.96 -8.20 -9.47
CA ASP A 380 20.24 -8.88 -9.36
C ASP A 380 20.28 -9.82 -8.15
N VAL A 381 20.08 -11.11 -8.42
CA VAL A 381 20.13 -12.24 -7.49
C VAL A 381 20.79 -13.42 -8.20
N HIS A 382 20.74 -14.64 -7.63
CA HIS A 382 21.25 -15.83 -8.32
C HIS A 382 20.75 -15.90 -9.78
N PRO A 383 21.59 -16.24 -10.79
CA PRO A 383 21.19 -16.26 -12.21
C PRO A 383 20.00 -17.19 -12.52
N GLY A 384 19.76 -18.23 -11.71
CA GLY A 384 18.57 -19.07 -11.78
C GLY A 384 17.40 -18.57 -10.91
N GLY A 385 17.51 -17.40 -10.30
CA GLY A 385 16.51 -16.82 -9.42
C GLY A 385 15.20 -16.52 -10.16
N ARG A 386 14.07 -16.83 -9.52
CA ARG A 386 12.72 -16.63 -10.05
C ARG A 386 11.92 -15.65 -9.19
N VAL A 387 11.00 -14.97 -9.84
CA VAL A 387 9.99 -14.12 -9.21
C VAL A 387 8.62 -14.76 -9.45
N TYR A 388 7.87 -14.94 -8.38
CA TYR A 388 6.47 -15.31 -8.41
C TYR A 388 5.64 -14.17 -7.83
N VAL A 389 4.73 -13.63 -8.64
CA VAL A 389 3.78 -12.60 -8.22
C VAL A 389 2.43 -13.26 -8.03
N LEU A 390 1.80 -13.08 -6.86
CA LEU A 390 0.49 -13.64 -6.58
C LEU A 390 -0.58 -13.09 -7.54
N PRO A 391 -1.68 -13.85 -7.78
CA PRO A 391 -2.78 -13.41 -8.63
C PRO A 391 -3.50 -12.21 -8.03
N CYS A 392 -4.07 -11.35 -8.87
CA CYS A 392 -4.99 -10.29 -8.46
C CYS A 392 -6.43 -10.80 -8.46
N ILE A 393 -7.22 -10.40 -7.46
CA ILE A 393 -8.65 -10.75 -7.41
C ILE A 393 -9.43 -9.95 -8.45
N ALA A 394 -9.13 -8.64 -8.56
CA ALA A 394 -9.77 -7.76 -9.55
C ALA A 394 -9.04 -6.40 -9.63
N GLY A 395 -9.50 -5.51 -10.52
CA GLY A 395 -8.86 -4.22 -10.82
C GLY A 395 -8.53 -3.29 -9.64
N HIS A 396 -9.22 -3.42 -8.51
CA HIS A 396 -8.93 -2.67 -7.28
C HIS A 396 -8.72 -3.57 -6.05
N VAL A 397 -8.65 -4.88 -6.26
CA VAL A 397 -8.41 -5.88 -5.20
C VAL A 397 -7.24 -6.75 -5.66
N GLY A 398 -6.07 -6.48 -5.14
CA GLY A 398 -4.80 -6.94 -5.69
C GLY A 398 -4.29 -8.27 -5.18
N ALA A 399 -3.03 -8.52 -5.49
CA ALA A 399 -2.26 -9.65 -5.03
C ALA A 399 -1.97 -9.58 -3.51
N ASP A 400 -1.95 -8.38 -2.92
CA ASP A 400 -1.92 -8.16 -1.48
C ASP A 400 -3.16 -8.75 -0.80
N ALA A 401 -4.35 -8.43 -1.31
CA ALA A 401 -5.61 -9.01 -0.82
C ALA A 401 -5.65 -10.55 -1.00
N ALA A 402 -5.11 -11.07 -2.11
CA ALA A 402 -4.94 -12.51 -2.30
C ALA A 402 -4.00 -13.11 -1.23
N GLY A 403 -2.89 -12.44 -0.92
CA GLY A 403 -2.01 -12.81 0.17
C GLY A 403 -2.71 -12.83 1.53
N VAL A 404 -3.54 -11.82 1.81
CA VAL A 404 -4.35 -11.76 3.03
C VAL A 404 -5.34 -12.93 3.10
N VAL A 405 -6.04 -13.24 2.00
CA VAL A 405 -6.96 -14.39 1.92
C VAL A 405 -6.21 -15.70 2.18
N LEU A 406 -5.04 -15.88 1.59
CA LEU A 406 -4.21 -17.07 1.84
C LEU A 406 -3.83 -17.20 3.31
N ALA A 407 -3.41 -16.09 3.93
CA ALA A 407 -2.95 -16.06 5.32
C ALA A 407 -4.08 -16.26 6.34
N GLU A 408 -5.24 -15.62 6.13
CA GLU A 408 -6.35 -15.62 7.08
C GLU A 408 -7.35 -16.77 6.85
N ALA A 409 -7.28 -17.37 5.67
CA ALA A 409 -7.97 -18.57 5.25
C ALA A 409 -9.50 -18.57 5.53
N PRO A 410 -10.27 -17.52 5.13
CA PRO A 410 -11.73 -17.51 5.27
C PRO A 410 -12.36 -18.67 4.51
N GLN A 411 -11.80 -19.11 3.38
CA GLN A 411 -12.23 -20.24 2.57
C GLN A 411 -12.17 -21.60 3.29
N LYS A 412 -11.47 -21.70 4.41
CA LYS A 412 -11.36 -22.94 5.20
C LYS A 412 -12.31 -23.02 6.39
N ASN A 413 -13.12 -21.98 6.59
CA ASN A 413 -14.03 -21.87 7.72
C ASN A 413 -15.50 -21.83 7.26
N ASP A 414 -16.39 -22.44 8.03
CA ASP A 414 -17.84 -22.34 7.80
C ASP A 414 -18.43 -21.05 8.38
N GLN A 415 -17.73 -20.40 9.33
CA GLN A 415 -18.11 -19.13 9.91
C GLN A 415 -17.92 -17.98 8.93
N TYR A 416 -18.88 -17.05 8.88
CA TYR A 416 -18.73 -15.84 8.09
C TYR A 416 -17.63 -14.95 8.65
N THR A 417 -16.57 -14.82 7.89
CA THR A 417 -15.41 -13.99 8.23
C THR A 417 -15.42 -12.73 7.39
N LEU A 418 -15.28 -11.58 8.04
CA LEU A 418 -14.93 -10.32 7.40
C LEU A 418 -13.42 -10.11 7.55
N VAL A 419 -12.75 -9.99 6.44
CA VAL A 419 -11.33 -9.59 6.38
C VAL A 419 -11.27 -8.18 5.79
N VAL A 420 -10.59 -7.27 6.46
CA VAL A 420 -10.38 -5.90 6.00
C VAL A 420 -8.89 -5.61 6.04
N ASP A 421 -8.30 -5.38 4.89
CA ASP A 421 -6.96 -4.79 4.80
C ASP A 421 -7.12 -3.27 4.77
N VAL A 422 -6.69 -2.63 5.86
CA VAL A 422 -6.91 -1.18 6.05
C VAL A 422 -5.68 -0.41 5.61
N GLY A 423 -5.80 0.29 4.49
CA GLY A 423 -4.82 1.21 3.93
C GLY A 423 -5.47 2.49 3.42
N THR A 424 -4.84 3.14 2.47
CA THR A 424 -5.40 4.30 1.72
C THR A 424 -6.68 3.91 0.96
N ASN A 425 -6.74 2.68 0.47
CA ASN A 425 -8.00 1.97 0.15
C ASN A 425 -8.18 0.86 1.18
N ALA A 426 -9.40 0.44 1.39
CA ALA A 426 -9.68 -0.74 2.19
C ALA A 426 -10.13 -1.87 1.26
N GLU A 427 -9.35 -2.93 1.22
CA GLU A 427 -9.72 -4.17 0.56
C GLU A 427 -10.53 -5.02 1.53
N ILE A 428 -11.74 -5.37 1.11
CA ILE A 428 -12.74 -6.03 1.95
C ILE A 428 -13.06 -7.39 1.35
N VAL A 429 -12.93 -8.44 2.14
CA VAL A 429 -13.39 -9.79 1.77
C VAL A 429 -14.39 -10.28 2.82
N VAL A 430 -15.55 -10.71 2.38
CA VAL A 430 -16.59 -11.31 3.23
C VAL A 430 -16.92 -12.70 2.70
N GLY A 431 -16.89 -13.70 3.56
CA GLY A 431 -17.25 -15.04 3.13
C GLY A 431 -16.89 -16.15 4.10
N ASN A 432 -17.04 -17.36 3.59
CA ASN A 432 -16.74 -18.62 4.26
C ASN A 432 -16.31 -19.68 3.22
N SER A 433 -16.25 -20.97 3.64
CA SER A 433 -15.90 -22.09 2.76
C SER A 433 -16.84 -22.30 1.55
N GLN A 434 -18.03 -21.70 1.53
CA GLN A 434 -19.01 -21.88 0.46
C GLN A 434 -19.01 -20.75 -0.56
N ARG A 435 -18.80 -19.52 -0.12
CA ARG A 435 -18.83 -18.33 -1.00
C ARG A 435 -18.03 -17.20 -0.40
N MET A 436 -17.31 -16.48 -1.25
CA MET A 436 -16.58 -15.27 -0.86
C MET A 436 -16.87 -14.14 -1.85
N LEU A 437 -17.03 -12.95 -1.32
CA LEU A 437 -17.16 -11.71 -2.07
C LEU A 437 -16.02 -10.77 -1.68
N ALA A 438 -15.55 -9.99 -2.65
CA ALA A 438 -14.54 -8.95 -2.42
C ALA A 438 -14.99 -7.60 -2.97
N ALA A 439 -14.56 -6.54 -2.32
CA ALA A 439 -14.72 -5.16 -2.79
C ALA A 439 -13.55 -4.30 -2.34
N SER A 440 -13.27 -3.23 -3.05
CA SER A 440 -12.41 -2.15 -2.60
C SER A 440 -13.26 -0.93 -2.26
N SER A 441 -12.96 -0.29 -1.15
CA SER A 441 -13.65 0.90 -0.67
C SER A 441 -12.69 2.09 -0.54
N PRO A 442 -13.03 3.27 -1.11
CA PRO A 442 -12.14 4.43 -1.11
C PRO A 442 -12.18 5.14 0.25
N THR A 443 -11.44 4.63 1.24
CA THR A 443 -11.34 5.22 2.58
C THR A 443 -10.55 6.53 2.59
N GLY A 444 -9.65 6.71 1.65
CA GLY A 444 -8.71 7.83 1.63
C GLY A 444 -7.63 7.71 2.72
N PRO A 445 -6.67 8.63 2.76
CA PRO A 445 -5.53 8.55 3.67
C PRO A 445 -5.82 9.11 5.07
N ALA A 446 -7.08 9.33 5.45
CA ALA A 446 -7.45 9.92 6.73
C ALA A 446 -7.01 9.04 7.92
N PHE A 447 -7.15 7.73 7.80
CA PHE A 447 -6.70 6.78 8.83
C PHE A 447 -5.17 6.75 8.98
N GLU A 448 -4.42 7.17 7.98
CA GLU A 448 -2.96 7.31 8.04
C GLU A 448 -2.52 8.70 8.54
N GLY A 449 -3.46 9.57 8.89
CA GLY A 449 -3.21 10.91 9.41
C GLY A 449 -2.99 12.00 8.35
N ALA A 450 -3.05 11.66 7.06
CA ALA A 450 -2.69 12.60 5.99
C ALA A 450 -3.69 13.75 5.78
N GLN A 451 -4.92 13.61 6.23
CA GLN A 451 -5.98 14.62 6.13
C GLN A 451 -6.36 15.25 7.47
N ILE A 452 -5.64 14.91 8.53
CA ILE A 452 -5.90 15.36 9.89
C ILE A 452 -4.96 16.52 10.21
N SER A 453 -5.48 17.56 10.89
CA SER A 453 -4.75 18.80 11.16
C SER A 453 -3.42 18.59 11.91
N SER A 454 -3.45 17.78 12.98
CA SER A 454 -2.27 17.35 13.73
C SER A 454 -1.83 15.94 13.37
N GLY A 455 -2.34 15.39 12.24
CA GLY A 455 -2.09 14.02 11.84
C GLY A 455 -0.70 13.84 11.23
N GLN A 456 -0.07 12.72 11.55
CA GLN A 456 1.21 12.32 10.96
C GLN A 456 1.29 10.80 10.81
N ARG A 457 2.27 10.34 10.07
CA ARG A 457 2.62 8.92 9.99
C ARG A 457 3.21 8.43 11.31
N ALA A 458 3.13 7.13 11.57
CA ALA A 458 3.72 6.51 12.74
C ALA A 458 5.24 6.67 12.74
N ALA A 459 5.73 7.55 13.63
CA ALA A 459 7.15 7.87 13.81
C ALA A 459 7.39 8.24 15.28
N PRO A 460 8.64 8.20 15.78
CA PRO A 460 8.94 8.70 17.12
C PRO A 460 8.40 10.14 17.31
N GLY A 461 7.76 10.40 18.46
CA GLY A 461 7.09 11.66 18.74
C GLY A 461 5.59 11.70 18.39
N ALA A 462 5.05 10.75 17.64
CA ALA A 462 3.61 10.66 17.36
C ALA A 462 2.84 10.07 18.54
N ILE A 463 1.71 10.66 18.89
CA ILE A 463 0.75 10.07 19.85
C ILE A 463 0.13 8.84 19.18
N GLU A 464 0.24 7.67 19.84
CA GLU A 464 -0.28 6.41 19.32
C GLU A 464 -1.44 5.82 20.12
N ARG A 465 -1.55 6.18 21.41
CA ARG A 465 -2.59 5.75 22.34
C ARG A 465 -3.11 6.94 23.12
N ILE A 466 -4.42 6.94 23.40
CA ILE A 466 -5.05 8.00 24.17
C ILE A 466 -6.20 7.46 25.01
N ARG A 467 -6.42 8.07 26.18
CA ARG A 467 -7.58 7.85 27.05
C ARG A 467 -8.05 9.20 27.56
N ILE A 468 -9.36 9.39 27.66
CA ILE A 468 -9.97 10.63 28.13
C ILE A 468 -10.80 10.31 29.38
N ASP A 469 -10.52 11.02 30.45
CA ASP A 469 -11.32 10.93 31.70
C ASP A 469 -12.70 11.53 31.45
N LYS A 470 -13.77 10.77 31.72
CA LYS A 470 -15.16 11.17 31.43
C LYS A 470 -15.64 12.34 32.28
N ASP A 471 -15.06 12.51 33.49
CA ASP A 471 -15.50 13.52 34.43
C ASP A 471 -14.78 14.84 34.24
N THR A 472 -13.48 14.82 34.00
CA THR A 472 -12.65 16.02 33.83
C THR A 472 -12.39 16.40 32.38
N LEU A 473 -12.58 15.46 31.45
CA LEU A 473 -12.23 15.54 30.03
C LEU A 473 -10.72 15.74 29.78
N GLU A 474 -9.89 15.38 30.75
CA GLU A 474 -8.43 15.43 30.59
C GLU A 474 -7.91 14.20 29.84
N PRO A 475 -7.03 14.40 28.84
CA PRO A 475 -6.43 13.31 28.10
C PRO A 475 -5.15 12.81 28.79
N ARG A 476 -4.93 11.50 28.74
CA ARG A 476 -3.62 10.88 28.95
C ARG A 476 -3.24 10.11 27.68
N PHE A 477 -1.99 10.14 27.29
CA PHE A 477 -1.56 9.58 26.01
C PHE A 477 -0.17 8.96 26.08
N ARG A 478 0.12 8.10 25.09
CA ARG A 478 1.46 7.53 24.84
C ARG A 478 1.99 8.01 23.52
N VAL A 479 3.31 8.20 23.49
CA VAL A 479 4.03 8.67 22.32
C VAL A 479 4.95 7.56 21.82
N ILE A 480 5.01 7.34 20.53
CA ILE A 480 5.93 6.37 19.93
C ILE A 480 7.37 6.71 20.31
N GLY A 481 8.07 5.73 20.86
CA GLY A 481 9.44 5.88 21.36
C GLY A 481 9.53 6.28 22.84
N VAL A 482 8.39 6.39 23.54
CA VAL A 482 8.31 6.66 24.99
C VAL A 482 7.39 5.62 25.63
N ASP A 483 7.88 4.90 26.63
CA ASP A 483 7.12 3.82 27.28
C ASP A 483 6.06 4.33 28.28
N GLN A 484 6.32 5.49 28.89
CA GLN A 484 5.45 6.10 29.89
C GLN A 484 4.20 6.72 29.26
N TRP A 485 3.12 6.75 30.00
CA TRP A 485 1.97 7.61 29.73
C TRP A 485 2.24 9.05 30.14
N SER A 486 1.53 10.00 29.52
CA SER A 486 1.73 11.44 29.76
C SER A 486 1.46 11.91 31.19
N ASP A 487 0.75 11.11 32.00
CA ASP A 487 0.45 11.35 33.39
C ASP A 487 1.38 10.58 34.36
N GLU A 488 2.35 9.83 33.85
CA GLU A 488 3.31 9.07 34.66
C GLU A 488 4.60 9.85 34.92
N GLU A 489 5.24 9.56 36.08
CA GLU A 489 6.52 10.16 36.45
C GLU A 489 7.61 9.80 35.42
N GLY A 490 8.37 10.81 34.98
CA GLY A 490 9.47 10.66 34.04
C GLY A 490 9.08 10.85 32.56
N PHE A 491 7.79 11.00 32.24
CA PHE A 491 7.34 11.25 30.88
C PHE A 491 7.97 12.50 30.28
N ASP A 492 7.95 13.62 31.01
CA ASP A 492 8.48 14.90 30.50
C ASP A 492 9.98 14.84 30.17
N GLU A 493 10.74 13.99 30.86
CA GLU A 493 12.15 13.79 30.56
C GLU A 493 12.33 12.86 29.33
N ALA A 494 11.56 11.78 29.31
CA ALA A 494 11.64 10.79 28.22
C ALA A 494 11.22 11.38 26.87
N VAL A 495 10.21 12.24 26.85
CA VAL A 495 9.68 12.85 25.62
C VAL A 495 10.59 13.95 25.05
N LYS A 496 11.56 14.48 25.80
CA LYS A 496 12.47 15.55 25.34
C LYS A 496 13.25 15.17 24.09
N ALA A 497 13.60 13.89 23.94
CA ALA A 497 14.39 13.42 22.80
C ALA A 497 13.59 13.36 21.50
N THR A 498 12.30 13.06 21.58
CA THR A 498 11.41 12.89 20.42
C THR A 498 10.48 14.08 20.20
N GLY A 499 10.14 14.80 21.27
CA GLY A 499 9.05 15.77 21.28
C GLY A 499 7.67 15.12 21.14
N ILE A 500 6.62 15.94 21.12
CA ILE A 500 5.26 15.56 20.74
C ILE A 500 4.99 16.26 19.42
N THR A 501 5.04 15.49 18.32
CA THR A 501 5.06 16.05 16.95
C THR A 501 3.71 15.99 16.24
N GLY A 502 2.79 15.14 16.71
CA GLY A 502 1.47 14.96 16.13
C GLY A 502 0.81 13.68 16.61
N ILE A 503 -0.20 13.19 15.88
CA ILE A 503 -0.96 11.99 16.19
C ILE A 503 -0.95 11.03 15.03
N CYS A 504 -0.61 9.76 15.25
CA CYS A 504 -0.64 8.75 14.19
C CYS A 504 -2.03 8.10 14.06
N GLY A 505 -2.22 7.30 13.01
CA GLY A 505 -3.52 6.72 12.68
C GLY A 505 -4.20 5.94 13.81
N SER A 506 -3.46 5.11 14.56
CA SER A 506 -4.04 4.40 15.72
C SER A 506 -4.51 5.38 16.80
N GLY A 507 -3.72 6.42 17.09
CA GLY A 507 -4.11 7.47 18.02
C GLY A 507 -5.34 8.26 17.56
N ILE A 508 -5.48 8.52 16.26
CA ILE A 508 -6.66 9.20 15.69
C ILE A 508 -7.93 8.38 15.91
N ILE A 509 -7.90 7.07 15.70
CA ILE A 509 -9.03 6.18 15.96
C ILE A 509 -9.38 6.17 17.46
N GLU A 510 -8.36 6.05 18.33
CA GLU A 510 -8.58 6.04 19.76
C GLU A 510 -9.13 7.37 20.27
N VAL A 511 -8.56 8.51 19.85
CA VAL A 511 -9.03 9.82 20.33
C VAL A 511 -10.47 10.09 19.95
N LEU A 512 -10.88 9.80 18.71
CA LEU A 512 -12.28 10.00 18.31
C LEU A 512 -13.21 9.03 19.05
N GLY A 513 -12.81 7.79 19.25
CA GLY A 513 -13.56 6.84 20.06
C GLY A 513 -13.72 7.31 21.51
N GLU A 514 -12.66 7.79 22.15
CA GLU A 514 -12.69 8.35 23.49
C GLU A 514 -13.50 9.64 23.58
N MET A 515 -13.36 10.55 22.60
CA MET A 515 -14.18 11.77 22.53
C MET A 515 -15.68 11.43 22.45
N TYR A 516 -16.05 10.38 21.68
CA TYR A 516 -17.43 9.93 21.63
C TYR A 516 -17.89 9.32 22.97
N LEU A 517 -17.09 8.44 23.57
CA LEU A 517 -17.43 7.79 24.84
C LEU A 517 -17.48 8.79 26.02
N ALA A 518 -16.68 9.87 25.99
CA ALA A 518 -16.69 10.95 26.96
C ALA A 518 -17.78 12.02 26.70
N GLY A 519 -18.55 11.89 25.60
CA GLY A 519 -19.59 12.86 25.24
C GLY A 519 -19.05 14.20 24.73
N ILE A 520 -17.78 14.27 24.28
CA ILE A 520 -17.19 15.45 23.65
C ILE A 520 -17.72 15.60 22.22
N ILE A 521 -17.95 14.49 21.52
CA ILE A 521 -18.62 14.50 20.22
C ILE A 521 -19.94 13.75 20.26
N SER A 522 -20.93 14.27 19.55
CA SER A 522 -22.23 13.62 19.39
C SER A 522 -22.18 12.43 18.42
N MET A 523 -23.26 11.68 18.34
CA MET A 523 -23.46 10.62 17.33
C MET A 523 -23.25 11.14 15.90
N ASP A 524 -23.63 12.37 15.61
CA ASP A 524 -23.42 13.00 14.30
C ASP A 524 -22.00 13.52 14.09
N GLY A 525 -21.11 13.33 15.07
CA GLY A 525 -19.70 13.75 15.04
C GLY A 525 -19.52 15.25 15.23
N VAL A 526 -20.46 15.93 15.89
CA VAL A 526 -20.35 17.36 16.22
C VAL A 526 -19.65 17.50 17.56
N VAL A 527 -18.60 18.32 17.64
CA VAL A 527 -17.96 18.69 18.91
C VAL A 527 -18.89 19.57 19.71
N ASP A 528 -19.23 19.11 20.94
CA ASP A 528 -20.17 19.79 21.80
C ASP A 528 -19.51 20.98 22.52
N GLY A 529 -19.81 22.19 22.09
CA GLY A 529 -19.30 23.41 22.68
C GLY A 529 -19.76 23.67 24.12
N GLN A 530 -20.83 23.00 24.60
CA GLN A 530 -21.28 23.13 26.01
C GLN A 530 -20.26 22.49 26.97
N GLN A 531 -19.50 21.51 26.48
CA GLN A 531 -18.44 20.88 27.28
C GLN A 531 -17.25 21.82 27.55
N ALA A 532 -17.14 22.98 26.88
CA ALA A 532 -16.16 24.01 27.17
C ALA A 532 -16.34 24.64 28.58
N GLU A 533 -17.54 24.57 29.13
CA GLU A 533 -17.80 24.97 30.54
C GLU A 533 -17.16 23.99 31.53
N LYS A 534 -16.96 22.74 31.13
CA LYS A 534 -16.43 21.64 31.91
C LYS A 534 -14.90 21.53 31.82
N SER A 535 -14.34 21.77 30.62
CA SER A 535 -12.90 21.63 30.41
C SER A 535 -12.35 22.70 29.46
N PRO A 536 -11.21 23.33 29.79
CA PRO A 536 -10.52 24.27 28.94
C PRO A 536 -9.88 23.60 27.71
N ARG A 537 -9.91 22.27 27.63
CA ARG A 537 -9.44 21.51 26.46
C ARG A 537 -10.35 21.69 25.24
N ILE A 538 -11.57 22.20 25.44
CA ILE A 538 -12.51 22.45 24.36
C ILE A 538 -12.58 23.94 24.13
N GLU A 539 -12.15 24.36 22.94
CA GLU A 539 -12.04 25.76 22.54
C GLU A 539 -12.83 26.03 21.26
N ALA A 540 -13.33 27.27 21.14
CA ALA A 540 -14.04 27.69 19.93
C ALA A 540 -13.07 27.81 18.74
N ASP A 541 -13.41 27.13 17.63
CA ASP A 541 -12.71 27.20 16.36
C ASP A 541 -13.66 27.75 15.27
N GLY A 542 -13.66 29.06 15.14
CA GLY A 542 -14.56 29.78 14.24
C GLY A 542 -16.03 29.58 14.60
N ARG A 543 -16.76 28.76 13.83
CA ARG A 543 -18.18 28.42 14.07
C ARG A 543 -18.35 27.05 14.75
N THR A 544 -17.26 26.36 15.00
CA THR A 544 -17.21 25.03 15.55
C THR A 544 -16.34 25.02 16.81
N PHE A 545 -16.03 23.85 17.31
CA PHE A 545 -15.13 23.67 18.45
C PHE A 545 -14.06 22.64 18.12
N CYS A 546 -12.93 22.72 18.82
CA CYS A 546 -11.84 21.74 18.75
C CYS A 546 -11.52 21.19 20.14
N TYR A 547 -10.78 20.09 20.19
CA TYR A 547 -10.32 19.47 21.42
C TYR A 547 -8.79 19.39 21.43
N HIS A 548 -8.18 19.95 22.49
CA HIS A 548 -6.72 20.00 22.68
C HIS A 548 -6.22 18.77 23.45
N ILE A 549 -5.42 17.93 22.82
CA ILE A 549 -4.76 16.80 23.46
C ILE A 549 -3.51 17.30 24.20
N SER A 550 -2.71 18.14 23.54
CA SER A 550 -1.54 18.82 24.10
C SER A 550 -1.47 20.25 23.57
N GLU A 551 -0.46 21.03 23.94
CA GLU A 551 -0.27 22.40 23.43
C GLU A 551 -0.21 22.47 21.91
N ASN A 552 0.34 21.44 21.24
CA ASN A 552 0.59 21.42 19.80
C ASN A 552 -0.27 20.41 19.04
N VAL A 553 -1.09 19.61 19.70
CA VAL A 553 -1.89 18.55 19.07
C VAL A 553 -3.36 18.77 19.39
N THR A 554 -4.11 19.06 18.33
CA THR A 554 -5.53 19.42 18.42
C THR A 554 -6.34 18.59 17.43
N VAL A 555 -7.54 18.19 17.83
CA VAL A 555 -8.55 17.55 16.98
C VAL A 555 -9.63 18.58 16.64
N THR A 556 -9.76 18.92 15.39
CA THR A 556 -10.74 19.87 14.87
C THR A 556 -12.03 19.19 14.39
N GLN A 557 -13.10 19.96 14.20
CA GLN A 557 -14.35 19.45 13.60
C GLN A 557 -14.11 18.86 12.19
N ASN A 558 -13.15 19.40 11.44
CA ASN A 558 -12.81 18.89 10.11
C ASN A 558 -12.12 17.52 10.19
N ASP A 559 -11.31 17.29 11.22
CA ASP A 559 -10.66 16.00 11.46
C ASP A 559 -11.68 14.92 11.78
N VAL A 560 -12.65 15.22 12.67
CA VAL A 560 -13.79 14.34 12.93
C VAL A 560 -14.52 13.99 11.65
N ARG A 561 -14.78 14.98 10.79
CA ARG A 561 -15.47 14.76 9.51
C ARG A 561 -14.68 13.91 8.54
N ALA A 562 -13.35 14.08 8.47
CA ALA A 562 -12.49 13.26 7.63
C ALA A 562 -12.56 11.78 8.02
N ILE A 563 -12.51 11.47 9.30
CA ILE A 563 -12.64 10.09 9.81
C ILE A 563 -14.06 9.54 9.62
N GLN A 564 -15.11 10.37 9.80
CA GLN A 564 -16.48 9.94 9.51
C GLN A 564 -16.65 9.52 8.02
N LEU A 565 -16.06 10.26 7.08
CA LEU A 565 -16.10 9.91 5.66
C LEU A 565 -15.35 8.60 5.38
N ALA A 566 -14.15 8.46 5.93
CA ALA A 566 -13.34 7.25 5.75
C ALA A 566 -14.02 5.99 6.31
N LYS A 567 -14.52 6.07 7.56
CA LYS A 567 -15.20 4.93 8.19
C LYS A 567 -16.55 4.61 7.52
N ALA A 568 -17.26 5.62 7.01
CA ALA A 568 -18.52 5.42 6.30
C ALA A 568 -18.31 4.70 4.96
N ALA A 569 -17.22 5.00 4.25
CA ALA A 569 -16.83 4.28 3.04
C ALA A 569 -16.54 2.80 3.35
N LEU A 570 -15.75 2.54 4.39
CA LEU A 570 -15.45 1.18 4.84
C LEU A 570 -16.71 0.40 5.23
N TYR A 571 -17.58 1.01 6.07
CA TYR A 571 -18.83 0.41 6.50
C TYR A 571 -19.74 0.07 5.32
N ALA A 572 -19.92 1.01 4.39
CA ALA A 572 -20.76 0.81 3.21
C ALA A 572 -20.23 -0.35 2.35
N GLY A 573 -18.92 -0.49 2.24
CA GLY A 573 -18.27 -1.58 1.51
C GLY A 573 -18.64 -2.95 2.07
N PHE A 574 -18.34 -3.22 3.34
CA PHE A 574 -18.66 -4.55 3.91
C PHE A 574 -20.16 -4.79 4.04
N ARG A 575 -20.95 -3.78 4.34
CA ARG A 575 -22.41 -3.92 4.43
C ARG A 575 -23.00 -4.31 3.10
N LEU A 576 -22.55 -3.72 2.00
CA LEU A 576 -22.94 -4.10 0.66
C LEU A 576 -22.65 -5.58 0.38
N LEU A 577 -21.44 -6.07 0.75
CA LEU A 577 -21.10 -7.48 0.60
C LEU A 577 -21.99 -8.38 1.45
N MET A 578 -22.28 -8.00 2.70
CA MET A 578 -23.18 -8.74 3.57
C MET A 578 -24.58 -8.85 2.97
N ASP A 579 -25.11 -7.76 2.39
CA ASP A 579 -26.43 -7.75 1.74
C ASP A 579 -26.46 -8.64 0.49
N LYS A 580 -25.38 -8.63 -0.33
CA LYS A 580 -25.22 -9.53 -1.50
C LYS A 580 -25.12 -11.00 -1.10
N MET A 581 -24.55 -11.28 0.07
CA MET A 581 -24.51 -12.61 0.66
C MET A 581 -25.81 -12.99 1.42
N GLN A 582 -26.73 -12.04 1.62
CA GLN A 582 -27.94 -12.19 2.39
C GLN A 582 -27.70 -12.59 3.86
N ILE A 583 -26.60 -12.11 4.44
CA ILE A 583 -26.24 -12.34 5.84
C ILE A 583 -26.47 -11.07 6.68
N LYS A 584 -26.82 -11.27 7.96
CA LYS A 584 -27.13 -10.16 8.90
C LYS A 584 -26.02 -9.94 9.93
N ALA A 585 -25.18 -10.93 10.13
CA ALA A 585 -24.12 -10.89 11.14
C ALA A 585 -22.83 -11.49 10.59
N ILE A 586 -21.74 -11.04 11.14
CA ILE A 586 -20.39 -11.60 10.94
C ILE A 586 -20.02 -12.32 12.23
N ASP A 587 -19.37 -13.47 12.10
CA ASP A 587 -18.93 -14.29 13.22
C ASP A 587 -17.50 -13.91 13.66
N ARG A 588 -16.65 -13.55 12.70
CA ARG A 588 -15.24 -13.24 12.90
C ARG A 588 -14.81 -12.04 12.06
N VAL A 589 -14.05 -11.13 12.65
CA VAL A 589 -13.45 -9.97 11.96
C VAL A 589 -11.93 -10.04 12.05
N VAL A 590 -11.26 -9.83 10.92
CA VAL A 590 -9.80 -9.74 10.82
C VAL A 590 -9.44 -8.37 10.25
N LEU A 591 -8.71 -7.59 11.05
CA LEU A 591 -8.13 -6.31 10.65
C LEU A 591 -6.68 -6.56 10.22
N ALA A 592 -6.45 -6.57 8.91
CA ALA A 592 -5.14 -6.76 8.29
C ALA A 592 -4.47 -5.42 7.94
N GLY A 593 -3.26 -5.50 7.42
CA GLY A 593 -2.44 -4.35 7.04
C GLY A 593 -1.55 -3.83 8.17
N ALA A 594 -0.53 -3.08 7.80
CA ALA A 594 0.41 -2.51 8.77
C ALA A 594 -0.27 -1.60 9.78
N PHE A 595 -1.30 -0.90 9.36
CA PHE A 595 -2.14 -0.07 10.20
C PHE A 595 -3.08 -0.92 11.08
N GLY A 596 -3.66 -1.99 10.52
CA GLY A 596 -4.58 -2.90 11.23
C GLY A 596 -4.02 -3.49 12.53
N THR A 597 -2.70 -3.73 12.58
CA THR A 597 -2.00 -4.26 13.78
C THR A 597 -2.15 -3.35 15.00
N HIS A 598 -2.25 -2.05 14.78
CA HIS A 598 -2.23 -1.05 15.85
C HIS A 598 -3.62 -0.50 16.17
N ILE A 599 -4.65 -0.91 15.43
CA ILE A 599 -6.05 -0.55 15.71
C ILE A 599 -6.53 -1.39 16.90
N ASP A 600 -7.05 -0.70 17.91
CA ASP A 600 -7.75 -1.36 19.00
C ASP A 600 -9.16 -1.76 18.52
N PRO A 601 -9.53 -3.07 18.56
CA PRO A 601 -10.83 -3.55 18.12
C PRO A 601 -12.02 -2.84 18.76
N LYS A 602 -11.90 -2.46 20.04
CA LYS A 602 -12.92 -1.69 20.77
C LYS A 602 -13.21 -0.37 20.05
N TYR A 603 -12.17 0.42 19.74
CA TYR A 603 -12.39 1.74 19.12
C TYR A 603 -12.77 1.64 17.64
N ALA A 604 -12.29 0.62 16.94
CA ALA A 604 -12.79 0.32 15.58
C ALA A 604 -14.30 0.09 15.57
N MET A 605 -14.81 -0.64 16.57
CA MET A 605 -16.24 -0.92 16.70
C MET A 605 -17.01 0.29 17.24
N VAL A 606 -16.47 1.03 18.23
CA VAL A 606 -17.06 2.27 18.76
C VAL A 606 -17.26 3.31 17.65
N LEU A 607 -16.30 3.45 16.74
CA LEU A 607 -16.45 4.34 15.59
C LEU A 607 -17.36 3.77 14.50
N GLY A 608 -17.67 2.48 14.51
CA GLY A 608 -18.41 1.82 13.45
C GLY A 608 -17.60 1.58 12.18
N MET A 609 -16.29 1.32 12.33
CA MET A 609 -15.42 0.88 11.23
C MET A 609 -15.65 -0.58 10.85
N ILE A 610 -16.15 -1.38 11.78
CA ILE A 610 -16.45 -2.81 11.63
C ILE A 610 -17.86 -3.09 12.14
N PRO A 611 -18.52 -4.19 11.68
CA PRO A 611 -19.85 -4.54 12.12
C PRO A 611 -19.88 -4.95 13.60
N ASP A 612 -21.06 -4.91 14.19
CA ASP A 612 -21.29 -5.38 15.57
C ASP A 612 -21.03 -6.88 15.69
N CYS A 613 -19.94 -7.27 16.35
CA CYS A 613 -19.60 -8.65 16.68
C CYS A 613 -19.03 -8.74 18.11
N GLN A 614 -18.78 -9.94 18.61
CA GLN A 614 -18.08 -10.10 19.89
C GLN A 614 -16.66 -9.58 19.77
N LEU A 615 -16.18 -8.75 20.71
CA LEU A 615 -14.84 -8.18 20.65
C LEU A 615 -13.74 -9.25 20.64
N GLU A 616 -13.96 -10.38 21.33
CA GLU A 616 -13.06 -11.54 21.32
C GLU A 616 -12.87 -12.18 19.93
N ASN A 617 -13.83 -11.99 19.02
CA ASN A 617 -13.78 -12.49 17.65
C ASN A 617 -13.20 -11.48 16.65
N VAL A 618 -12.76 -10.33 17.14
CA VAL A 618 -12.04 -9.33 16.32
C VAL A 618 -10.53 -9.48 16.56
N ARG A 619 -9.81 -9.78 15.50
CA ARG A 619 -8.35 -9.96 15.55
C ARG A 619 -7.63 -8.93 14.69
N ALA A 620 -6.63 -8.30 15.25
CA ALA A 620 -5.62 -7.55 14.51
C ALA A 620 -4.56 -8.54 13.99
N ALA A 621 -4.40 -8.63 12.67
CA ALA A 621 -3.62 -9.69 12.03
C ALA A 621 -2.28 -9.22 11.46
N GLY A 622 -1.95 -7.95 11.60
CA GLY A 622 -0.68 -7.42 11.13
C GLY A 622 -0.54 -7.45 9.61
N ASN A 623 0.70 -7.64 9.16
CA ASN A 623 1.00 -7.74 7.72
C ASN A 623 0.61 -9.12 7.17
N SER A 624 -0.69 -9.39 7.09
CA SER A 624 -1.20 -10.65 6.53
C SER A 624 -0.85 -10.82 5.05
N ALA A 625 -0.73 -9.74 4.28
CA ALA A 625 -0.27 -9.80 2.89
C ALA A 625 1.15 -10.38 2.80
N GLY A 626 2.08 -9.87 3.62
CA GLY A 626 3.44 -10.42 3.73
C GLY A 626 3.47 -11.85 4.29
N ALA A 627 2.57 -12.19 5.22
CA ALA A 627 2.43 -13.56 5.71
C ALA A 627 1.99 -14.52 4.59
N GLY A 628 1.00 -14.12 3.76
CA GLY A 628 0.58 -14.86 2.58
C GLY A 628 1.69 -15.03 1.54
N ALA A 629 2.50 -13.97 1.31
CA ALA A 629 3.68 -14.05 0.45
C ALA A 629 4.69 -15.09 0.99
N ARG A 630 4.92 -15.14 2.31
CA ARG A 630 5.77 -16.17 2.95
C ARG A 630 5.19 -17.58 2.81
N MET A 631 3.87 -17.73 2.94
CA MET A 631 3.22 -19.03 2.70
C MET A 631 3.43 -19.50 1.27
N ALA A 632 3.23 -18.63 0.28
CA ALA A 632 3.47 -18.94 -1.13
C ALA A 632 4.97 -19.17 -1.46
N LEU A 633 5.89 -18.59 -0.67
CA LEU A 633 7.32 -18.81 -0.79
C LEU A 633 7.71 -20.21 -0.29
N LEU A 634 7.22 -20.58 0.89
CA LEU A 634 7.67 -21.77 1.62
C LEU A 634 6.81 -23.02 1.38
N ASN A 635 5.64 -22.84 0.73
CA ASN A 635 4.72 -23.93 0.44
C ASN A 635 4.18 -23.83 -0.98
N ARG A 636 4.56 -24.81 -1.82
CA ARG A 636 4.10 -24.92 -3.21
C ARG A 636 2.59 -25.14 -3.31
N GLY A 637 2.00 -25.90 -2.40
CA GLY A 637 0.56 -26.12 -2.32
C GLY A 637 -0.22 -24.84 -2.09
N ALA A 638 0.34 -23.87 -1.34
CA ALA A 638 -0.26 -22.58 -1.10
C ALA A 638 -0.39 -21.73 -2.39
N ARG A 639 0.54 -21.87 -3.35
CA ARG A 639 0.44 -21.22 -4.66
C ARG A 639 -0.78 -21.74 -5.44
N HIS A 640 -0.94 -23.06 -5.50
CA HIS A 640 -2.09 -23.68 -6.19
C HIS A 640 -3.41 -23.35 -5.49
N GLU A 641 -3.40 -23.33 -4.14
CA GLU A 641 -4.58 -22.97 -3.36
C GLU A 641 -5.04 -21.55 -3.71
N ILE A 642 -4.14 -20.56 -3.66
CA ILE A 642 -4.55 -19.16 -3.88
C ILE A 642 -4.99 -18.90 -5.32
N GLU A 643 -4.38 -19.55 -6.30
CA GLU A 643 -4.81 -19.47 -7.70
C GLU A 643 -6.22 -20.04 -7.93
N ALA A 644 -6.58 -21.10 -7.20
CA ALA A 644 -7.94 -21.65 -7.25
C ALA A 644 -8.93 -20.72 -6.53
N VAL A 645 -8.58 -20.30 -5.31
CA VAL A 645 -9.45 -19.47 -4.45
C VAL A 645 -9.77 -18.11 -5.11
N VAL A 646 -8.78 -17.44 -5.70
CA VAL A 646 -9.00 -16.14 -6.34
C VAL A 646 -10.00 -16.20 -7.49
N ARG A 647 -10.07 -17.32 -8.23
CA ARG A 647 -11.05 -17.50 -9.31
C ARG A 647 -12.49 -17.63 -8.81
N ASP A 648 -12.66 -18.10 -7.57
CA ASP A 648 -13.99 -18.31 -6.96
C ASP A 648 -14.47 -17.08 -6.17
N ILE A 649 -13.62 -16.07 -5.96
CA ILE A 649 -14.01 -14.82 -5.30
C ILE A 649 -14.74 -13.91 -6.27
N GLU A 650 -16.01 -13.61 -5.97
CA GLU A 650 -16.82 -12.67 -6.76
C GLU A 650 -16.53 -11.24 -6.33
N LYS A 651 -16.03 -10.40 -7.25
CA LYS A 651 -15.86 -8.97 -7.00
C LYS A 651 -17.17 -8.22 -7.12
N ILE A 652 -17.46 -7.34 -6.16
CA ILE A 652 -18.53 -6.35 -6.21
C ILE A 652 -17.93 -4.96 -6.42
N GLU A 653 -18.37 -4.27 -7.48
CA GLU A 653 -17.92 -2.92 -7.79
C GLU A 653 -18.75 -1.88 -7.03
N THR A 654 -18.17 -1.30 -5.97
CA THR A 654 -18.85 -0.35 -5.08
C THR A 654 -19.33 0.91 -5.79
N ALA A 655 -18.61 1.34 -6.84
CA ALA A 655 -18.91 2.56 -7.58
C ALA A 655 -20.24 2.56 -8.35
N ILE A 656 -20.73 1.37 -8.72
CA ILE A 656 -21.96 1.22 -9.51
C ILE A 656 -23.16 0.69 -8.71
N GLU A 657 -22.96 0.34 -7.44
CA GLU A 657 -24.01 -0.23 -6.59
C GLU A 657 -24.84 0.88 -5.91
N PRO A 658 -26.13 1.01 -6.24
CA PRO A 658 -26.97 2.09 -5.71
C PRO A 658 -27.11 2.09 -4.19
N SER A 659 -27.14 0.91 -3.56
CA SER A 659 -27.25 0.74 -2.10
C SER A 659 -26.00 1.20 -1.34
N PHE A 660 -24.85 1.32 -2.00
CA PHE A 660 -23.62 1.80 -1.37
C PHE A 660 -23.81 3.21 -0.77
N GLN A 661 -24.44 4.13 -1.51
CA GLN A 661 -24.67 5.49 -1.04
C GLN A 661 -25.61 5.55 0.17
N ASP A 662 -26.64 4.69 0.21
CA ASP A 662 -27.57 4.61 1.34
C ASP A 662 -26.87 4.10 2.60
N HIS A 663 -26.01 3.10 2.47
CA HIS A 663 -25.18 2.61 3.58
C HIS A 663 -24.16 3.66 4.04
N PHE A 664 -23.52 4.34 3.11
CA PHE A 664 -22.55 5.39 3.39
C PHE A 664 -23.17 6.52 4.25
N VAL A 665 -24.34 7.04 3.86
CA VAL A 665 -25.01 8.12 4.60
C VAL A 665 -25.40 7.69 6.02
N LYS A 666 -25.89 6.48 6.21
CA LYS A 666 -26.23 5.95 7.53
C LYS A 666 -24.99 5.72 8.39
N ALA A 667 -23.92 5.32 7.78
CA ALA A 667 -22.64 5.08 8.43
C ALA A 667 -21.85 6.34 8.77
N MET A 668 -22.30 7.53 8.39
CA MET A 668 -21.70 8.79 8.88
C MET A 668 -21.87 8.97 10.38
N ALA A 669 -22.93 8.43 10.98
CA ALA A 669 -23.15 8.48 12.43
C ALA A 669 -22.18 7.53 13.18
N ILE A 670 -21.88 7.83 14.43
CA ILE A 670 -20.97 7.06 15.31
C ILE A 670 -21.79 6.31 16.36
N PRO A 671 -21.70 5.00 16.48
CA PRO A 671 -21.10 4.08 15.51
C PRO A 671 -21.86 4.00 14.18
N HIS A 672 -23.21 4.04 14.21
CA HIS A 672 -24.05 3.95 13.02
C HIS A 672 -25.45 4.50 13.29
N LYS A 673 -26.14 5.08 12.29
CA LYS A 673 -27.43 5.72 12.48
C LYS A 673 -28.54 4.75 12.94
N SER A 674 -28.61 3.57 12.35
CA SER A 674 -29.70 2.61 12.59
C SER A 674 -29.25 1.29 13.22
N ASP A 675 -28.02 0.83 12.97
CA ASP A 675 -27.54 -0.45 13.50
C ASP A 675 -27.30 -0.33 15.01
N PRO A 676 -27.84 -1.25 15.83
CA PRO A 676 -27.92 -1.05 17.27
C PRO A 676 -26.60 -1.21 18.01
N TYR A 677 -25.61 -1.93 17.44
CA TYR A 677 -24.34 -2.29 18.10
C TYR A 677 -24.57 -2.90 19.51
N ALA A 678 -25.50 -3.86 19.57
CA ALA A 678 -25.94 -4.44 20.82
C ALA A 678 -24.86 -5.27 21.52
N LYS A 679 -23.99 -5.94 20.78
CA LYS A 679 -22.86 -6.71 21.33
C LYS A 679 -21.82 -5.76 21.95
N LEU A 680 -21.47 -4.68 21.24
CA LEU A 680 -20.60 -3.63 21.75
C LEU A 680 -21.19 -2.97 23.02
N ALA A 681 -22.48 -2.63 23.01
CA ALA A 681 -23.16 -2.00 24.14
C ALA A 681 -23.24 -2.90 25.39
N ALA A 682 -23.08 -4.21 25.25
CA ALA A 682 -22.97 -5.12 26.38
C ALA A 682 -21.60 -5.06 27.09
N GLU A 683 -20.56 -4.63 26.40
CA GLU A 683 -19.18 -4.58 26.89
C GLU A 683 -18.66 -3.14 27.16
N VAL A 684 -19.24 -2.16 26.43
CA VAL A 684 -18.81 -0.76 26.47
C VAL A 684 -20.03 0.13 26.73
N GLU A 685 -19.93 1.01 27.74
CA GLU A 685 -20.95 2.00 28.00
C GLU A 685 -20.97 3.06 26.89
N LEU A 686 -21.95 2.95 26.00
CA LEU A 686 -22.13 3.90 24.90
C LEU A 686 -23.00 5.08 25.39
N PRO A 687 -22.77 6.31 24.87
CA PRO A 687 -23.65 7.44 25.12
C PRO A 687 -25.11 7.15 24.70
N GLU A 688 -26.08 7.74 25.40
CA GLU A 688 -27.49 7.57 25.08
C GLU A 688 -27.77 8.06 23.65
N ARG A 689 -28.46 7.21 22.87
CA ARG A 689 -28.90 7.58 21.51
C ARG A 689 -30.11 8.52 21.58
N ILE A 690 -29.93 9.76 21.19
CA ILE A 690 -31.04 10.69 20.98
C ILE A 690 -31.62 10.38 19.59
N LEU A 691 -32.59 9.45 19.55
CA LEU A 691 -33.32 9.16 18.30
C LEU A 691 -34.32 10.29 18.04
N THR A 692 -34.22 10.97 16.93
CA THR A 692 -35.21 11.92 16.46
C THR A 692 -36.44 11.18 15.89
N ALA A 693 -37.58 11.84 15.83
CA ALA A 693 -38.84 11.23 15.34
C ALA A 693 -38.75 10.71 13.87
N GLU A 694 -37.74 11.13 13.12
CA GLU A 694 -37.46 10.65 11.76
C GLU A 694 -36.69 9.32 11.74
N ASP A 695 -36.09 8.93 12.86
CA ASP A 695 -35.26 7.72 12.97
C ASP A 695 -36.06 6.48 13.43
N ALA A 696 -37.38 6.64 13.69
CA ALA A 696 -38.23 5.53 14.07
C ALA A 696 -38.43 4.56 12.90
N PRO A 697 -38.20 3.24 13.10
CA PRO A 697 -38.47 2.26 12.04
C PRO A 697 -39.91 2.38 11.56
N ALA A 698 -40.09 2.47 10.24
CA ALA A 698 -41.40 2.49 9.64
C ALA A 698 -42.17 1.20 10.06
N ILE A 699 -43.19 1.35 10.90
CA ILE A 699 -44.03 0.24 11.30
C ILE A 699 -44.82 -0.20 10.05
N GLU A 700 -44.37 -1.27 9.42
CA GLU A 700 -45.17 -1.97 8.42
C GLU A 700 -46.43 -2.54 9.10
N GLY A 701 -47.54 -1.89 8.91
CA GLY A 701 -48.81 -2.42 9.37
C GLY A 701 -49.78 -1.38 9.91
N GLY A 702 -50.32 -0.53 9.06
CA GLY A 702 -51.42 0.35 9.42
C GLY A 702 -52.17 0.89 8.20
N ARG A 703 -53.16 0.16 7.72
CA ARG A 703 -54.15 0.66 6.74
C ARG A 703 -54.71 1.99 7.22
N ARG A 704 -54.26 3.12 6.69
CA ARG A 704 -54.94 4.42 6.86
C ARG A 704 -56.14 4.51 5.92
N ARG A 705 -57.33 4.36 6.50
CA ARG A 705 -58.61 4.81 5.93
C ARG A 705 -58.66 6.33 5.91
N GLY A 706 -58.98 6.84 4.74
CA GLY A 706 -59.75 8.01 4.37
C GLY A 706 -59.57 9.30 5.17
N GLY A 707 -59.03 10.34 4.55
CA GLY A 707 -59.05 11.73 5.02
C GLY A 707 -59.06 12.74 3.88
N ARG A 708 -60.24 13.11 3.45
CA ARG A 708 -60.71 14.37 2.77
C ARG A 708 -59.71 15.09 1.86
N ARG A 709 -59.97 14.97 0.55
CA ARG A 709 -59.61 15.94 -0.51
C ARG A 709 -60.09 17.36 -0.14
N ARG A 710 -59.16 18.29 0.01
CA ARG A 710 -59.42 19.74 -0.15
C ARG A 710 -59.05 20.11 -1.57
N THR A 711 -60.09 20.45 -2.36
CA THR A 711 -60.02 21.09 -3.68
C THR A 711 -59.38 22.46 -3.57
N ARG A 712 -58.27 22.69 -4.26
CA ARG A 712 -57.76 24.04 -4.57
C ARG A 712 -58.20 24.45 -5.97
N ALA A 713 -58.81 25.60 -6.08
CA ALA A 713 -59.25 26.23 -7.32
C ALA A 713 -58.04 26.65 -8.22
N PRO A 714 -58.22 26.72 -9.52
CA PRO A 714 -57.15 27.06 -10.46
C PRO A 714 -56.87 28.56 -10.46
N ILE A 715 -55.62 28.94 -10.45
CA ILE A 715 -55.18 30.31 -10.69
C ILE A 715 -54.97 30.49 -12.20
N SER A 716 -55.65 31.48 -12.75
CA SER A 716 -55.68 31.91 -14.13
C SER A 716 -54.30 32.42 -14.62
N ALA A 717 -53.99 32.05 -15.86
CA ALA A 717 -52.89 32.62 -16.64
C ALA A 717 -53.20 34.11 -17.01
N GLY A 718 -52.21 34.95 -16.92
CA GLY A 718 -52.23 36.33 -17.49
C GLY A 718 -50.98 36.51 -18.36
N PRO A 719 -51.01 37.30 -19.42
CA PRO A 719 -50.17 37.19 -20.61
C PRO A 719 -48.92 38.06 -20.58
N ASP A 720 -47.96 37.65 -21.42
CA ASP A 720 -46.89 38.34 -22.12
C ASP A 720 -46.33 39.66 -21.57
N ARG A 721 -45.05 39.63 -21.25
CA ARG A 721 -44.02 40.48 -21.92
C ARG A 721 -42.62 39.99 -21.58
#